data_db546baf93eeb9aa2770778be98bd21c
#
_entry.id   db546baf93eeb9aa2770778be98bd21c
#
_cell.length_a   1.000
_cell.length_b   1.000
_cell.length_c   1.000
_cell.angle_alpha   90.00
_cell.angle_beta   90.00
_cell.angle_gamma   90.00
#
_symmetry.space_group_name_H-M   'P 1'
#
loop_
_entity.id
_entity.type
_entity.pdbx_description
1 polymer ?
#
loop_
_entity_poly.entity_id
_entity_poly.type
_entity_poly.pdbx_seq_one_letter_code
_entity_poly.pdbx_strand_id
1 'polypeptide(L)'
;MLRFDLLAGCALAATLFAGSAHAQDLQSRPVAPPSSSDPALSAPAAKPNDAEQVQFSAGSLEYDTNTDIVTALTDVRMFRQGDRLRADKVVWNRKTGRVVATGNIAVTNPEGDVAYGDSIELTDSMKDGVVENMLVVLEQGGRMAAERGQRYADGTLQLDKAAYTPCTVTNPQGCPKEPSWKITAIRITYRPDRERVYFGGGQFHLFGLPPLPLPAFSLPIGGKAESGLLAPDFQLDRVNGLELVAPYYFRLAPNKGLTLTPHVFSAVLPMMEAQYEALGTNGAFRITAYGTESRRSDDLVTITPTDTERALRGYIDGVARYQLSPYWSVSGSVRLASDRTFLRRYNISRDDRLRTTASLERIDPNTYFALTGWYVQSMRVNDPQGTQPIALPELDFRKRMDLAGGRLQLQANTLALTRTAGQDTQRAFVAGQWDLRRLTNWGQEVTLTGYARLDAYNTQDTQLTSVASYRGLEGFQTRAIGAVAVDVKWPFVGSFLGGTQRLTPRVQIVGAPRIANLAVPNEDARAVDLEDSNLFALNRFAGYDRFEDSSRATYGAEWSVALPGATLDAVIGQSYRLSERPTILPSGTGLSDRFSDIVGRTTLRIRDFVSITHRYRLDKDGLAVRRNEVDATIGSRSTYVMAGYLRLNRNIFPEIEDLQDREELRLAGRVQFARFWSAFGSTVIDLTDRNEDPLSLSDGFDPIRHRIGVQYEDDCIRLGATWRRDYQDTGDARSGNSFLLTLALTNLGR
;
A
#
# COMPACT_ATOMS: atom_id res chain seq x y z
N MET A 1 -1.36 -10.98 25.34
CA MET A 1 -2.20 -11.14 24.14
C MET A 1 -2.41 -9.85 23.33
N LEU A 2 -1.75 -8.79 23.66
CA LEU A 2 -2.03 -7.42 23.19
C LEU A 2 -0.92 -6.80 22.33
N ARG A 3 -0.03 -7.57 21.71
CA ARG A 3 1.27 -7.05 21.26
C ARG A 3 1.54 -7.11 19.76
N PHE A 4 0.57 -7.46 18.94
CA PHE A 4 0.85 -7.85 17.56
C PHE A 4 0.32 -6.93 16.46
N ASP A 5 -0.79 -6.25 16.71
CA ASP A 5 -1.50 -5.55 15.65
C ASP A 5 -0.96 -4.14 15.34
N LEU A 6 -0.13 -3.58 16.22
CA LEU A 6 0.50 -2.27 15.98
C LEU A 6 1.53 -2.28 14.84
N LEU A 7 2.09 -3.44 14.52
CA LEU A 7 3.14 -3.56 13.49
C LEU A 7 2.59 -3.91 12.11
N ALA A 8 1.44 -4.59 12.02
CA ALA A 8 0.76 -4.80 10.74
C ALA A 8 0.11 -3.52 10.22
N GLY A 9 -0.42 -2.68 11.10
CA GLY A 9 -0.97 -1.37 10.76
C GLY A 9 0.10 -0.36 10.31
N CYS A 10 1.29 -0.37 10.90
CA CYS A 10 2.41 0.48 10.47
C CYS A 10 3.01 0.06 9.13
N ALA A 11 3.03 -1.23 8.79
CA ALA A 11 3.53 -1.68 7.49
C ALA A 11 2.58 -1.30 6.34
N LEU A 12 1.26 -1.30 6.57
CA LEU A 12 0.28 -0.84 5.56
C LEU A 12 0.27 0.69 5.43
N ALA A 13 0.44 1.43 6.53
CA ALA A 13 0.54 2.88 6.49
C ALA A 13 1.84 3.37 5.84
N ALA A 14 2.96 2.65 6.03
CA ALA A 14 4.24 2.98 5.39
C ALA A 14 4.23 2.72 3.87
N THR A 15 3.49 1.72 3.39
CA THR A 15 3.35 1.48 1.94
C THR A 15 2.43 2.47 1.24
N LEU A 16 1.46 3.09 1.95
CA LEU A 16 0.62 4.15 1.39
C LEU A 16 1.30 5.52 1.37
N PHE A 17 2.28 5.77 2.25
CA PHE A 17 3.07 7.00 2.26
C PHE A 17 4.35 6.96 1.41
N ALA A 18 4.87 5.78 1.08
CA ALA A 18 6.04 5.64 0.19
C ALA A 18 5.70 5.86 -1.30
N GLY A 19 4.43 5.90 -1.67
CA GLY A 19 3.98 6.13 -3.05
C GLY A 19 3.97 7.59 -3.51
N SER A 20 4.13 8.57 -2.62
CA SER A 20 4.01 10.00 -2.96
C SER A 20 5.32 10.79 -2.96
N ALA A 21 6.46 10.17 -2.66
CA ALA A 21 7.75 10.86 -2.60
C ALA A 21 8.66 10.67 -3.83
N HIS A 22 8.20 10.04 -4.91
CA HIS A 22 9.00 9.79 -6.12
C HIS A 22 8.45 10.43 -7.40
N ALA A 23 7.69 11.50 -7.29
CA ALA A 23 7.18 12.24 -8.45
C ALA A 23 7.89 13.57 -8.70
N GLN A 24 9.14 13.75 -8.25
CA GLN A 24 9.97 14.88 -8.69
C GLN A 24 11.42 14.40 -8.80
N ASP A 25 11.93 14.49 -10.02
CA ASP A 25 13.28 14.29 -10.54
C ASP A 25 13.53 12.96 -11.25
N LEU A 26 12.84 12.80 -12.38
CA LEU A 26 13.42 12.19 -13.56
C LEU A 26 12.83 12.88 -14.79
N GLN A 27 13.34 14.05 -15.13
CA GLN A 27 13.40 14.47 -16.52
C GLN A 27 14.34 13.49 -17.24
N SER A 28 13.84 12.29 -17.56
CA SER A 28 14.45 11.47 -18.58
C SER A 28 14.31 12.23 -19.89
N ARG A 29 15.44 12.67 -20.44
CA ARG A 29 15.54 13.04 -21.85
C ARG A 29 14.80 11.97 -22.66
N PRO A 30 13.95 12.35 -23.59
CA PRO A 30 13.38 11.39 -24.53
C PRO A 30 14.56 10.76 -25.26
N VAL A 31 14.73 9.44 -25.07
CA VAL A 31 15.55 8.63 -25.96
C VAL A 31 14.82 8.69 -27.28
N ALA A 32 15.42 9.35 -28.24
CA ALA A 32 14.93 9.36 -29.61
C ALA A 32 14.82 7.89 -30.06
N PRO A 33 13.70 7.47 -30.65
CA PRO A 33 13.62 6.17 -31.30
C PRO A 33 14.70 6.11 -32.38
N PRO A 34 15.27 4.93 -32.67
CA PRO A 34 16.24 4.79 -33.73
C PRO A 34 15.61 5.33 -35.01
N SER A 35 16.28 6.25 -35.64
CA SER A 35 15.91 6.81 -36.95
C SER A 35 15.91 5.69 -37.98
N SER A 36 14.75 5.10 -38.25
CA SER A 36 14.51 4.44 -39.51
C SER A 36 14.36 5.56 -40.53
N SER A 37 15.38 5.80 -41.31
CA SER A 37 15.37 6.67 -42.46
C SER A 37 14.55 6.01 -43.59
N ASP A 38 13.24 5.97 -43.41
CA ASP A 38 12.32 5.89 -44.55
C ASP A 38 11.80 7.28 -44.83
N PRO A 39 11.88 7.78 -46.08
CA PRO A 39 11.36 9.08 -46.42
C PRO A 39 9.84 9.07 -46.21
N ALA A 40 9.39 9.79 -45.19
CA ALA A 40 7.97 10.09 -45.01
C ALA A 40 7.51 10.87 -46.23
N LEU A 41 6.77 10.20 -47.12
CA LEU A 41 5.93 10.88 -48.09
C LEU A 41 4.91 11.71 -47.27
N SER A 42 5.14 13.03 -47.27
CA SER A 42 4.19 13.99 -46.73
C SER A 42 2.86 13.79 -47.45
N ALA A 43 1.85 13.35 -46.73
CA ALA A 43 0.49 13.27 -47.25
C ALA A 43 0.03 14.67 -47.63
N PRO A 44 -0.48 14.89 -48.87
CA PRO A 44 -1.10 16.16 -49.24
C PRO A 44 -2.35 16.36 -48.39
N ALA A 45 -2.58 17.59 -47.94
CA ALA A 45 -3.77 17.98 -47.19
C ALA A 45 -5.05 17.52 -47.92
N ALA A 46 -5.83 16.65 -47.27
CA ALA A 46 -7.03 16.04 -47.85
C ALA A 46 -8.07 17.10 -48.22
N LYS A 47 -8.49 17.07 -49.47
CA LYS A 47 -9.69 17.80 -49.97
C LYS A 47 -10.95 17.02 -49.56
N PRO A 48 -12.11 17.67 -49.34
CA PRO A 48 -13.30 17.05 -48.73
C PRO A 48 -13.98 15.88 -49.47
N ASN A 49 -13.42 15.40 -50.58
CA ASN A 49 -13.97 14.32 -51.41
C ASN A 49 -13.10 13.03 -51.45
N ASP A 50 -12.03 12.94 -50.66
CA ASP A 50 -11.13 11.76 -50.69
C ASP A 50 -11.59 10.55 -49.84
N ALA A 51 -12.78 10.62 -49.22
CA ALA A 51 -13.27 9.59 -48.31
C ALA A 51 -13.64 8.24 -48.97
N GLU A 52 -13.67 8.17 -50.30
CA GLU A 52 -14.01 6.92 -51.03
C GLU A 52 -12.85 6.27 -51.80
N GLN A 53 -11.69 6.90 -51.86
CA GLN A 53 -10.58 6.37 -52.65
C GLN A 53 -9.73 5.37 -51.88
N VAL A 54 -9.53 4.16 -52.45
CA VAL A 54 -8.54 3.18 -51.99
C VAL A 54 -7.18 3.55 -52.57
N GLN A 55 -6.23 3.86 -51.69
CA GLN A 55 -4.84 4.07 -52.09
C GLN A 55 -4.10 2.73 -51.98
N PHE A 56 -3.29 2.37 -52.95
CA PHE A 56 -2.47 1.18 -52.89
C PHE A 56 -1.11 1.35 -53.54
N SER A 57 -0.12 0.58 -53.09
CA SER A 57 1.19 0.43 -53.70
C SER A 57 1.56 -1.05 -53.82
N ALA A 58 2.30 -1.43 -54.84
CA ALA A 58 2.78 -2.78 -55.07
C ALA A 58 4.08 -2.74 -55.91
N GLY A 59 4.88 -3.81 -55.84
CA GLY A 59 6.08 -3.91 -56.66
C GLY A 59 5.78 -4.06 -58.14
N SER A 60 4.68 -4.70 -58.51
CA SER A 60 4.17 -4.78 -59.88
C SER A 60 2.65 -4.83 -59.92
N LEU A 61 2.07 -4.28 -61.00
CA LEU A 61 0.64 -4.23 -61.24
C LEU A 61 0.36 -4.77 -62.67
N GLU A 62 -0.50 -5.79 -62.73
CA GLU A 62 -1.00 -6.34 -63.99
C GLU A 62 -2.49 -6.06 -64.09
N TYR A 63 -2.94 -5.57 -65.25
CA TYR A 63 -4.35 -5.35 -65.52
C TYR A 63 -4.80 -6.10 -66.75
N ASP A 64 -5.70 -7.06 -66.59
CA ASP A 64 -6.33 -7.77 -67.67
C ASP A 64 -7.62 -7.02 -68.08
N THR A 65 -7.59 -6.40 -69.25
CA THR A 65 -8.71 -5.62 -69.78
C THR A 65 -9.90 -6.49 -70.20
N ASN A 66 -9.73 -7.79 -70.47
CA ASN A 66 -10.81 -8.67 -70.92
C ASN A 66 -11.66 -9.13 -69.71
N THR A 67 -11.01 -9.47 -68.62
CA THR A 67 -11.68 -9.95 -67.41
C THR A 67 -11.96 -8.83 -66.39
N ASP A 68 -11.38 -7.63 -66.59
CA ASP A 68 -11.40 -6.50 -65.70
C ASP A 68 -10.85 -6.81 -64.30
N ILE A 69 -9.74 -7.57 -64.33
CA ILE A 69 -9.04 -8.00 -63.11
C ILE A 69 -7.70 -7.27 -62.98
N VAL A 70 -7.47 -6.67 -61.79
CA VAL A 70 -6.20 -6.09 -61.38
C VAL A 70 -5.49 -7.04 -60.47
N THR A 71 -4.25 -7.41 -60.78
CA THR A 71 -3.39 -8.24 -59.92
C THR A 71 -2.20 -7.40 -59.47
N ALA A 72 -2.05 -7.19 -58.20
CA ALA A 72 -0.91 -6.54 -57.56
C ALA A 72 -0.02 -7.61 -56.90
N LEU A 73 1.30 -7.52 -57.11
CA LEU A 73 2.29 -8.47 -56.64
C LEU A 73 3.39 -7.76 -55.88
N THR A 74 3.96 -8.44 -54.89
CA THR A 74 5.14 -8.03 -54.11
C THR A 74 4.89 -6.81 -53.21
N ASP A 75 4.87 -7.02 -51.90
CA ASP A 75 4.67 -6.02 -50.85
C ASP A 75 3.48 -5.08 -51.15
N VAL A 76 2.34 -5.68 -51.42
CA VAL A 76 1.12 -4.93 -51.71
C VAL A 76 0.62 -4.28 -50.43
N ARG A 77 0.39 -2.98 -50.48
CA ARG A 77 -0.16 -2.18 -49.36
C ARG A 77 -1.38 -1.43 -49.86
N MET A 78 -2.47 -1.61 -49.14
CA MET A 78 -3.73 -0.90 -49.40
C MET A 78 -4.10 -0.08 -48.17
N PHE A 79 -4.61 1.13 -48.40
CA PHE A 79 -5.01 2.04 -47.34
C PHE A 79 -6.38 2.66 -47.67
N ARG A 80 -7.29 2.63 -46.72
CA ARG A 80 -8.62 3.22 -46.84
C ARG A 80 -9.19 3.60 -45.49
N GLN A 81 -9.58 4.83 -45.26
CA GLN A 81 -10.26 5.34 -44.06
C GLN A 81 -9.57 4.95 -42.73
N GLY A 82 -8.24 4.77 -42.72
CA GLY A 82 -7.49 4.32 -41.54
C GLY A 82 -7.21 2.83 -41.52
N ASP A 83 -7.98 1.97 -42.20
CA ASP A 83 -7.68 0.57 -42.38
C ASP A 83 -6.47 0.40 -43.32
N ARG A 84 -5.55 -0.50 -42.93
CA ARG A 84 -4.32 -0.82 -43.71
C ARG A 84 -4.29 -2.33 -43.97
N LEU A 85 -4.14 -2.69 -45.25
CA LEU A 85 -3.90 -4.08 -45.64
C LEU A 85 -2.48 -4.21 -46.20
N ARG A 86 -1.76 -5.24 -45.76
CA ARG A 86 -0.51 -5.69 -46.36
C ARG A 86 -0.68 -7.14 -46.79
N ALA A 87 -0.15 -7.49 -47.98
CA ALA A 87 -0.14 -8.88 -48.52
C ALA A 87 0.98 -9.05 -49.55
N ASP A 88 1.32 -10.29 -49.88
CA ASP A 88 2.27 -10.56 -50.96
C ASP A 88 1.63 -10.44 -52.35
N LYS A 89 0.33 -10.78 -52.43
CA LYS A 89 -0.45 -10.71 -53.68
C LYS A 89 -1.88 -10.26 -53.40
N VAL A 90 -2.43 -9.36 -54.23
CA VAL A 90 -3.83 -8.95 -54.21
C VAL A 90 -4.41 -9.07 -55.62
N VAL A 91 -5.56 -9.74 -55.73
CA VAL A 91 -6.33 -9.86 -56.97
C VAL A 91 -7.66 -9.14 -56.75
N TRP A 92 -7.92 -8.12 -57.54
CA TRP A 92 -9.13 -7.31 -57.52
C TRP A 92 -9.94 -7.47 -58.79
N ASN A 93 -11.11 -8.05 -58.65
CA ASN A 93 -12.08 -8.13 -59.76
C ASN A 93 -12.99 -6.89 -59.71
N ARG A 94 -12.80 -5.95 -60.60
CA ARG A 94 -13.53 -4.68 -60.64
C ARG A 94 -15.00 -4.83 -61.02
N LYS A 95 -15.36 -5.90 -61.74
CA LYS A 95 -16.75 -6.18 -62.14
C LYS A 95 -17.60 -6.62 -60.95
N THR A 96 -17.02 -7.44 -60.09
CA THR A 96 -17.73 -8.01 -58.90
C THR A 96 -17.42 -7.26 -57.61
N GLY A 97 -16.43 -6.36 -57.60
CA GLY A 97 -15.95 -5.68 -56.42
C GLY A 97 -15.22 -6.60 -55.44
N ARG A 98 -14.84 -7.83 -55.86
CA ARG A 98 -14.19 -8.82 -54.98
C ARG A 98 -12.67 -8.60 -55.00
N VAL A 99 -12.09 -8.54 -53.80
CA VAL A 99 -10.65 -8.44 -53.57
C VAL A 99 -10.20 -9.68 -52.79
N VAL A 100 -9.23 -10.42 -53.37
CA VAL A 100 -8.61 -11.56 -52.71
C VAL A 100 -7.14 -11.26 -52.44
N ALA A 101 -6.73 -11.26 -51.22
CA ALA A 101 -5.33 -11.12 -50.81
C ALA A 101 -4.79 -12.45 -50.31
N THR A 102 -3.52 -12.74 -50.62
CA THR A 102 -2.84 -13.98 -50.20
C THR A 102 -1.39 -13.70 -49.84
N GLY A 103 -0.86 -14.45 -48.88
CA GLY A 103 0.54 -14.39 -48.41
C GLY A 103 0.82 -13.20 -47.47
N ASN A 104 1.40 -13.49 -46.33
CA ASN A 104 1.83 -12.52 -45.30
C ASN A 104 0.83 -11.40 -45.01
N ILE A 105 -0.45 -11.77 -44.89
CA ILE A 105 -1.54 -10.81 -44.74
C ILE A 105 -1.52 -10.21 -43.35
N ALA A 106 -1.62 -8.87 -43.29
CA ALA A 106 -1.88 -8.12 -42.07
C ALA A 106 -2.88 -7.01 -42.38
N VAL A 107 -4.01 -6.99 -41.67
CA VAL A 107 -5.02 -5.94 -41.72
C VAL A 107 -5.03 -5.21 -40.38
N THR A 108 -4.75 -3.92 -40.39
CA THR A 108 -4.76 -3.07 -39.18
C THR A 108 -5.93 -2.09 -39.26
N ASN A 109 -6.75 -2.04 -38.21
CA ASN A 109 -7.84 -1.07 -38.11
C ASN A 109 -7.34 0.29 -37.53
N PRO A 110 -8.16 1.36 -37.55
CA PRO A 110 -7.79 2.64 -36.97
C PRO A 110 -7.51 2.59 -35.47
N GLU A 111 -8.10 1.64 -34.74
CA GLU A 111 -7.94 1.42 -33.30
C GLU A 111 -6.61 0.71 -32.95
N GLY A 112 -5.88 0.19 -33.94
CA GLY A 112 -4.59 -0.48 -33.74
C GLY A 112 -4.66 -2.00 -33.64
N ASP A 113 -5.85 -2.62 -33.74
CA ASP A 113 -5.98 -4.07 -33.79
C ASP A 113 -5.44 -4.62 -35.12
N VAL A 114 -4.75 -5.75 -35.07
CA VAL A 114 -4.16 -6.39 -36.25
C VAL A 114 -4.70 -7.79 -36.45
N ALA A 115 -5.24 -8.03 -37.65
CA ALA A 115 -5.66 -9.36 -38.10
C ALA A 115 -4.65 -9.93 -39.09
N TYR A 116 -4.18 -11.14 -38.85
CA TYR A 116 -3.32 -11.94 -39.72
C TYR A 116 -4.09 -13.12 -40.28
N GLY A 117 -3.72 -13.61 -41.48
CA GLY A 117 -4.34 -14.79 -42.07
C GLY A 117 -3.57 -15.28 -43.29
N ASP A 118 -3.94 -16.46 -43.76
CA ASP A 118 -3.33 -17.06 -44.96
C ASP A 118 -3.97 -16.56 -46.27
N SER A 119 -5.29 -16.37 -46.22
CA SER A 119 -6.10 -15.87 -47.32
C SER A 119 -7.21 -14.96 -46.77
N ILE A 120 -7.40 -13.82 -47.43
CA ILE A 120 -8.50 -12.90 -47.10
C ILE A 120 -9.26 -12.54 -48.38
N GLU A 121 -10.56 -12.70 -48.33
CA GLU A 121 -11.47 -12.25 -49.35
C GLU A 121 -12.28 -11.07 -48.80
N LEU A 122 -12.18 -9.93 -49.48
CA LEU A 122 -12.84 -8.67 -49.09
C LEU A 122 -13.70 -8.17 -50.23
N THR A 123 -14.71 -7.35 -49.91
CA THR A 123 -15.35 -6.47 -50.87
C THR A 123 -14.40 -5.29 -51.17
N ASP A 124 -14.60 -4.62 -52.29
CA ASP A 124 -13.83 -3.39 -52.70
C ASP A 124 -13.95 -2.27 -51.67
N SER A 125 -15.01 -2.32 -50.83
CA SER A 125 -15.20 -1.43 -49.69
C SER A 125 -14.31 -1.75 -48.50
N MET A 126 -13.63 -2.91 -48.47
CA MET A 126 -12.85 -3.43 -47.36
C MET A 126 -13.66 -3.59 -46.03
N LYS A 127 -14.97 -3.40 -46.08
CA LYS A 127 -15.86 -3.45 -44.88
C LYS A 127 -16.32 -4.86 -44.54
N ASP A 128 -16.49 -5.72 -45.55
CA ASP A 128 -16.91 -7.10 -45.40
C ASP A 128 -15.82 -8.05 -45.91
N GLY A 129 -15.66 -9.18 -45.25
CA GLY A 129 -14.66 -10.16 -45.70
C GLY A 129 -14.65 -11.46 -44.91
N VAL A 130 -14.01 -12.46 -45.50
CA VAL A 130 -13.75 -13.76 -44.90
C VAL A 130 -12.25 -14.02 -44.89
N VAL A 131 -11.73 -14.45 -43.72
CA VAL A 131 -10.32 -14.76 -43.49
C VAL A 131 -10.21 -16.20 -43.06
N GLU A 132 -9.26 -16.94 -43.65
CA GLU A 132 -8.95 -18.33 -43.27
C GLU A 132 -7.68 -18.35 -42.39
N ASN A 133 -7.66 -19.24 -41.38
CA ASN A 133 -6.60 -19.38 -40.38
C ASN A 133 -6.23 -18.04 -39.73
N MET A 134 -7.21 -17.40 -39.19
CA MET A 134 -7.14 -16.03 -38.68
C MET A 134 -6.52 -15.96 -37.29
N LEU A 135 -5.61 -15.00 -37.09
CA LEU A 135 -5.13 -14.55 -35.80
C LEU A 135 -5.39 -13.04 -35.65
N VAL A 136 -6.14 -12.65 -34.65
CA VAL A 136 -6.36 -11.23 -34.29
C VAL A 136 -5.56 -10.91 -33.03
N VAL A 137 -4.77 -9.86 -33.07
CA VAL A 137 -4.07 -9.28 -31.91
C VAL A 137 -4.69 -7.93 -31.63
N LEU A 138 -5.32 -7.81 -30.46
CA LEU A 138 -5.94 -6.58 -30.01
C LEU A 138 -4.88 -5.65 -29.40
N GLU A 139 -4.95 -4.34 -29.69
CA GLU A 139 -4.00 -3.34 -29.17
C GLU A 139 -3.94 -3.36 -27.63
N GLN A 140 -5.07 -3.51 -26.97
CA GLN A 140 -5.18 -3.51 -25.51
C GLN A 140 -4.82 -4.84 -24.85
N GLY A 141 -4.25 -5.76 -25.60
CA GLY A 141 -3.92 -7.12 -25.17
C GLY A 141 -5.11 -8.08 -25.39
N GLY A 142 -4.81 -9.28 -25.65
CA GLY A 142 -5.78 -10.31 -26.06
C GLY A 142 -5.50 -10.76 -27.49
N ARG A 143 -5.62 -12.06 -27.68
CA ARG A 143 -5.36 -12.72 -28.95
C ARG A 143 -6.50 -13.67 -29.24
N MET A 144 -7.02 -13.62 -30.44
CA MET A 144 -8.06 -14.53 -30.94
C MET A 144 -7.53 -15.27 -32.16
N ALA A 145 -7.56 -16.58 -32.13
CA ALA A 145 -7.27 -17.41 -33.28
C ALA A 145 -8.54 -18.15 -33.72
N ALA A 146 -8.75 -18.32 -35.01
CA ALA A 146 -9.91 -19.02 -35.55
C ALA A 146 -9.59 -19.74 -36.84
N GLU A 147 -10.27 -20.86 -37.09
CA GLU A 147 -10.21 -21.53 -38.39
C GLU A 147 -10.78 -20.65 -39.50
N ARG A 148 -11.84 -19.91 -39.19
CA ARG A 148 -12.49 -18.95 -40.09
C ARG A 148 -12.98 -17.71 -39.38
N GLY A 149 -12.66 -16.53 -39.93
CA GLY A 149 -13.18 -15.25 -39.49
C GLY A 149 -14.01 -14.58 -40.58
N GLN A 150 -15.12 -13.98 -40.19
CA GLN A 150 -15.98 -13.19 -41.07
C GLN A 150 -16.20 -11.80 -40.46
N ARG A 151 -15.81 -10.76 -41.20
CA ARG A 151 -16.10 -9.37 -40.86
C ARG A 151 -17.34 -8.91 -41.62
N TYR A 152 -18.23 -8.23 -40.91
CA TYR A 152 -19.45 -7.62 -41.44
C TYR A 152 -19.28 -6.11 -41.62
N ALA A 153 -20.14 -5.50 -42.45
CA ALA A 153 -20.10 -4.07 -42.76
C ALA A 153 -20.23 -3.15 -41.53
N ASP A 154 -20.90 -3.62 -40.48
CA ASP A 154 -21.03 -2.92 -39.19
C ASP A 154 -19.78 -3.03 -38.30
N GLY A 155 -18.73 -3.68 -38.80
CA GLY A 155 -17.49 -3.93 -38.06
C GLY A 155 -17.54 -5.16 -37.16
N THR A 156 -18.68 -5.85 -37.04
CA THR A 156 -18.78 -7.10 -36.29
C THR A 156 -17.86 -8.15 -36.89
N LEU A 157 -17.07 -8.84 -36.03
CA LEU A 157 -16.20 -9.95 -36.42
C LEU A 157 -16.73 -11.24 -35.79
N GLN A 158 -17.10 -12.20 -36.61
CA GLN A 158 -17.49 -13.54 -36.21
C GLN A 158 -16.35 -14.51 -36.49
N LEU A 159 -15.97 -15.27 -35.50
CA LEU A 159 -14.90 -16.27 -35.52
C LEU A 159 -15.50 -17.64 -35.23
N ASP A 160 -15.33 -18.60 -36.11
CA ASP A 160 -15.81 -19.96 -35.94
C ASP A 160 -14.62 -20.87 -35.55
N LYS A 161 -14.86 -21.85 -34.65
CA LYS A 161 -13.87 -22.72 -34.03
C LYS A 161 -12.68 -21.89 -33.49
N ALA A 162 -12.98 -20.97 -32.60
CA ALA A 162 -12.04 -19.96 -32.17
C ALA A 162 -11.50 -20.20 -30.78
N ALA A 163 -10.33 -19.62 -30.53
CA ALA A 163 -9.67 -19.58 -29.22
C ALA A 163 -9.34 -18.13 -28.86
N TYR A 164 -9.52 -17.77 -27.59
CA TYR A 164 -9.14 -16.48 -27.02
C TYR A 164 -8.17 -16.66 -25.88
N THR A 165 -7.15 -15.84 -25.80
CA THR A 165 -6.25 -15.73 -24.66
C THR A 165 -5.62 -14.33 -24.57
N PRO A 166 -5.47 -13.73 -23.38
CA PRO A 166 -4.66 -12.52 -23.20
C PRO A 166 -3.17 -12.84 -23.02
N CYS A 167 -2.81 -14.13 -22.87
CA CYS A 167 -1.44 -14.56 -22.66
C CYS A 167 -0.58 -14.35 -23.90
N THR A 168 0.73 -14.16 -23.70
CA THR A 168 1.69 -14.23 -24.81
C THR A 168 1.74 -15.66 -25.35
N VAL A 169 1.66 -15.82 -26.67
CA VAL A 169 1.69 -17.10 -27.38
C VAL A 169 3.07 -17.38 -28.01
N THR A 170 4.04 -16.50 -27.74
CA THR A 170 5.43 -16.68 -28.17
C THR A 170 6.37 -16.52 -26.98
N ASN A 171 7.48 -17.26 -27.00
CA ASN A 171 8.55 -17.06 -26.03
C ASN A 171 9.45 -15.86 -26.43
N PRO A 172 10.44 -15.43 -25.60
CA PRO A 172 11.34 -14.34 -25.93
C PRO A 172 12.18 -14.56 -27.19
N GLN A 173 12.30 -15.81 -27.65
CA GLN A 173 13.01 -16.18 -28.89
C GLN A 173 12.08 -16.17 -30.10
N GLY A 174 10.80 -15.79 -29.94
CA GLY A 174 9.81 -15.75 -31.02
C GLY A 174 9.18 -17.12 -31.38
N CYS A 175 9.53 -18.22 -30.68
CA CYS A 175 8.93 -19.51 -30.92
C CYS A 175 7.53 -19.62 -30.32
N PRO A 176 6.59 -20.36 -30.93
CA PRO A 176 5.26 -20.59 -30.40
C PRO A 176 5.30 -21.18 -28.98
N LYS A 177 4.45 -20.66 -28.09
CA LYS A 177 4.28 -21.12 -26.71
C LYS A 177 2.79 -21.33 -26.46
N GLU A 178 2.43 -22.46 -25.83
CA GLU A 178 1.06 -22.60 -25.33
C GLU A 178 0.77 -21.59 -24.20
N PRO A 179 -0.39 -20.90 -24.25
CA PRO A 179 -0.78 -19.99 -23.20
C PRO A 179 -1.17 -20.77 -21.92
N SER A 180 -0.90 -20.20 -20.76
CA SER A 180 -1.23 -20.81 -19.46
C SER A 180 -2.74 -21.00 -19.29
N TRP A 181 -3.54 -20.14 -19.93
CA TRP A 181 -4.97 -20.36 -20.06
C TRP A 181 -5.50 -19.81 -21.40
N LYS A 182 -6.55 -20.46 -21.89
CA LYS A 182 -7.28 -20.06 -23.10
C LYS A 182 -8.76 -20.44 -22.99
N ILE A 183 -9.59 -19.74 -23.68
CA ILE A 183 -11.00 -20.10 -23.88
C ILE A 183 -11.15 -20.52 -25.35
N THR A 184 -11.55 -21.75 -25.58
CA THR A 184 -11.99 -22.19 -26.92
C THR A 184 -13.50 -22.07 -27.00
N ALA A 185 -14.03 -21.77 -28.18
CA ALA A 185 -15.45 -21.63 -28.40
C ALA A 185 -15.84 -22.10 -29.81
N ILE A 186 -17.05 -22.62 -29.94
CA ILE A 186 -17.63 -22.94 -31.25
C ILE A 186 -17.70 -21.66 -32.07
N ARG A 187 -18.10 -20.56 -31.41
CA ARG A 187 -18.20 -19.25 -32.03
C ARG A 187 -17.81 -18.14 -31.06
N ILE A 188 -16.97 -17.21 -31.53
CA ILE A 188 -16.68 -15.95 -30.87
C ILE A 188 -17.19 -14.82 -31.75
N THR A 189 -17.93 -13.87 -31.18
CA THR A 189 -18.42 -12.70 -31.89
C THR A 189 -17.91 -11.44 -31.20
N TYR A 190 -17.05 -10.69 -31.88
CA TYR A 190 -16.57 -9.40 -31.45
C TYR A 190 -17.46 -8.29 -32.01
N ARG A 191 -17.97 -7.46 -31.14
CA ARG A 191 -18.77 -6.26 -31.50
C ARG A 191 -18.06 -4.99 -31.09
N PRO A 192 -17.43 -4.29 -32.04
CA PRO A 192 -16.67 -3.06 -31.75
C PRO A 192 -17.57 -1.93 -31.23
N ASP A 193 -18.82 -1.84 -31.71
CA ASP A 193 -19.81 -0.85 -31.25
C ASP A 193 -20.14 -0.99 -29.75
N ARG A 194 -20.00 -2.17 -29.20
CA ARG A 194 -20.24 -2.49 -27.79
C ARG A 194 -18.96 -2.76 -27.01
N GLU A 195 -17.81 -2.73 -27.67
CA GLU A 195 -16.50 -3.10 -27.09
C GLU A 195 -16.55 -4.47 -26.35
N ARG A 196 -17.25 -5.45 -26.90
CA ARG A 196 -17.49 -6.76 -26.27
C ARG A 196 -17.22 -7.95 -27.20
N VAL A 197 -16.73 -9.03 -26.57
CA VAL A 197 -16.59 -10.35 -27.20
C VAL A 197 -17.58 -11.31 -26.56
N TYR A 198 -18.40 -11.96 -27.37
CA TYR A 198 -19.38 -12.95 -26.98
C TYR A 198 -18.88 -14.33 -27.30
N PHE A 199 -18.99 -15.28 -26.37
CA PHE A 199 -18.53 -16.65 -26.48
C PHE A 199 -19.74 -17.60 -26.48
N GLY A 200 -19.88 -18.40 -27.54
CA GLY A 200 -20.90 -19.44 -27.67
C GLY A 200 -20.25 -20.84 -27.68
N GLY A 201 -20.71 -21.73 -26.80
CA GLY A 201 -20.15 -23.06 -26.64
C GLY A 201 -18.70 -23.03 -26.15
N GLY A 202 -18.43 -22.22 -25.12
CA GLY A 202 -17.10 -21.97 -24.56
C GLY A 202 -16.57 -23.13 -23.73
N GLN A 203 -15.25 -23.31 -23.74
CA GLN A 203 -14.52 -24.25 -22.87
C GLN A 203 -13.28 -23.53 -22.33
N PHE A 204 -13.10 -23.54 -21.01
CA PHE A 204 -11.93 -22.97 -20.36
C PHE A 204 -10.84 -24.02 -20.21
N HIS A 205 -9.67 -23.71 -20.71
CA HIS A 205 -8.45 -24.53 -20.60
C HIS A 205 -7.45 -23.86 -19.69
N LEU A 206 -6.92 -24.60 -18.72
CA LEU A 206 -5.94 -24.14 -17.76
C LEU A 206 -4.79 -25.15 -17.69
N PHE A 207 -3.56 -24.77 -18.05
CA PHE A 207 -2.35 -25.62 -18.01
C PHE A 207 -2.51 -27.02 -18.63
N GLY A 208 -3.32 -27.17 -19.69
CA GLY A 208 -3.58 -28.46 -20.32
C GLY A 208 -4.46 -29.42 -19.50
N LEU A 209 -5.06 -28.97 -18.41
CA LEU A 209 -6.08 -29.73 -17.67
C LEU A 209 -7.32 -29.99 -18.55
N PRO A 210 -8.14 -31.00 -18.22
CA PRO A 210 -9.39 -31.24 -18.93
C PRO A 210 -10.22 -29.95 -19.02
N PRO A 211 -10.78 -29.63 -20.19
CA PRO A 211 -11.50 -28.40 -20.39
C PRO A 211 -12.79 -28.32 -19.55
N LEU A 212 -13.02 -27.18 -18.93
CA LEU A 212 -14.25 -26.90 -18.18
C LEU A 212 -15.27 -26.23 -19.12
N PRO A 213 -16.47 -26.78 -19.29
CA PRO A 213 -17.51 -26.16 -20.10
C PRO A 213 -17.98 -24.85 -19.43
N LEU A 214 -18.10 -23.80 -20.24
CA LEU A 214 -18.61 -22.51 -19.81
C LEU A 214 -20.00 -22.26 -20.41
N PRO A 215 -20.94 -21.66 -19.65
CA PRO A 215 -22.17 -21.15 -20.24
C PRO A 215 -21.83 -20.04 -21.25
N ALA A 216 -22.79 -19.65 -22.08
CA ALA A 216 -22.61 -18.50 -22.96
C ALA A 216 -22.38 -17.23 -22.11
N PHE A 217 -21.33 -16.48 -22.41
CA PHE A 217 -20.93 -15.27 -21.69
C PHE A 217 -20.29 -14.27 -22.63
N SER A 218 -20.01 -13.07 -22.13
CA SER A 218 -19.29 -12.05 -22.87
C SER A 218 -18.27 -11.36 -22.00
N LEU A 219 -17.14 -10.94 -22.63
CA LEU A 219 -16.08 -10.18 -22.00
C LEU A 219 -16.00 -8.79 -22.61
N PRO A 220 -15.80 -7.73 -21.80
CA PRO A 220 -15.48 -6.40 -22.32
C PRO A 220 -14.06 -6.39 -22.89
N ILE A 221 -13.86 -5.67 -23.96
CA ILE A 221 -12.57 -5.36 -24.56
C ILE A 221 -12.51 -3.84 -24.68
N GLY A 222 -11.43 -3.22 -24.28
CA GLY A 222 -11.34 -1.77 -24.41
C GLY A 222 -10.84 -1.07 -23.15
N GLY A 223 -10.36 -1.84 -22.14
CA GLY A 223 -9.78 -1.28 -20.92
C GLY A 223 -10.76 -0.51 -20.03
N LYS A 224 -12.04 -0.46 -20.40
CA LYS A 224 -13.10 0.14 -19.59
C LYS A 224 -13.65 -0.91 -18.63
N ALA A 225 -13.69 -0.58 -17.35
CA ALA A 225 -14.36 -1.43 -16.36
C ALA A 225 -15.83 -1.62 -16.76
N GLU A 226 -16.29 -2.87 -16.84
CA GLU A 226 -17.68 -3.21 -17.12
C GLU A 226 -18.24 -4.15 -16.06
N SER A 227 -19.58 -4.23 -15.98
CA SER A 227 -20.25 -5.13 -15.06
C SER A 227 -19.93 -6.58 -15.40
N GLY A 228 -19.57 -7.38 -14.40
CA GLY A 228 -19.24 -8.79 -14.60
C GLY A 228 -18.77 -9.50 -13.34
N LEU A 229 -18.70 -10.82 -13.44
CA LEU A 229 -18.11 -11.67 -12.41
C LEU A 229 -16.58 -11.47 -12.38
N LEU A 230 -16.03 -11.23 -11.20
CA LEU A 230 -14.58 -11.20 -10.99
C LEU A 230 -14.08 -12.59 -10.64
N ALA A 231 -12.75 -12.75 -10.58
CA ALA A 231 -12.14 -14.03 -10.24
C ALA A 231 -12.57 -14.49 -8.85
N PRO A 232 -13.10 -15.71 -8.70
CA PRO A 232 -13.45 -16.24 -7.40
C PRO A 232 -12.21 -16.68 -6.62
N ASP A 233 -12.30 -16.60 -5.28
CA ASP A 233 -11.32 -17.14 -4.36
C ASP A 233 -11.89 -18.29 -3.53
N PHE A 234 -11.01 -19.20 -3.12
CA PHE A 234 -11.35 -20.35 -2.28
C PHE A 234 -10.48 -20.34 -1.04
N GLN A 235 -11.10 -20.47 0.11
CA GLN A 235 -10.41 -20.60 1.38
C GLN A 235 -10.97 -21.77 2.17
N LEU A 236 -10.10 -22.50 2.86
CA LEU A 236 -10.48 -23.50 3.85
C LEU A 236 -9.99 -23.05 5.22
N ASP A 237 -10.93 -22.86 6.12
CA ASP A 237 -10.69 -22.41 7.49
C ASP A 237 -11.25 -23.43 8.48
N ARG A 238 -10.61 -23.58 9.65
CA ARG A 238 -11.04 -24.54 10.67
C ARG A 238 -12.44 -24.24 11.22
N VAL A 239 -12.81 -22.97 11.27
CA VAL A 239 -14.02 -22.51 11.95
C VAL A 239 -15.16 -22.26 10.98
N ASN A 240 -14.87 -21.72 9.80
CA ASN A 240 -15.87 -21.40 8.77
C ASN A 240 -16.06 -22.54 7.75
N GLY A 241 -15.14 -23.52 7.74
CA GLY A 241 -15.14 -24.59 6.75
C GLY A 241 -14.60 -24.09 5.39
N LEU A 242 -15.10 -24.66 4.32
CA LEU A 242 -14.80 -24.21 2.95
C LEU A 242 -15.55 -22.92 2.68
N GLU A 243 -14.85 -21.91 2.23
CA GLU A 243 -15.35 -20.62 1.79
C GLU A 243 -15.18 -20.46 0.28
N LEU A 244 -16.24 -20.09 -0.39
CA LEU A 244 -16.25 -19.61 -1.77
C LEU A 244 -16.58 -18.12 -1.77
N VAL A 245 -15.69 -17.33 -2.32
CA VAL A 245 -15.83 -15.89 -2.53
C VAL A 245 -16.07 -15.64 -4.01
N ALA A 246 -17.21 -15.06 -4.38
CA ALA A 246 -17.61 -14.85 -5.79
C ALA A 246 -18.02 -13.40 -6.05
N PRO A 247 -17.06 -12.47 -6.21
CA PRO A 247 -17.37 -11.06 -6.38
C PRO A 247 -17.99 -10.76 -7.75
N TYR A 248 -19.03 -9.93 -7.77
CA TYR A 248 -19.63 -9.40 -8.98
C TYR A 248 -19.57 -7.87 -8.98
N TYR A 249 -18.96 -7.31 -10.00
CA TYR A 249 -18.82 -5.88 -10.19
C TYR A 249 -19.97 -5.33 -11.03
N PHE A 250 -20.62 -4.26 -10.55
CA PHE A 250 -21.62 -3.48 -11.26
C PHE A 250 -21.02 -2.11 -11.61
N ARG A 251 -20.87 -1.82 -12.89
CA ARG A 251 -20.55 -0.49 -13.36
C ARG A 251 -21.79 0.38 -13.34
N LEU A 252 -21.91 1.26 -12.36
CA LEU A 252 -23.05 2.18 -12.23
C LEU A 252 -22.91 3.41 -13.13
N ALA A 253 -21.66 3.87 -13.31
CA ALA A 253 -21.28 4.98 -14.19
C ALA A 253 -19.80 4.82 -14.57
N PRO A 254 -19.25 5.62 -15.51
CA PRO A 254 -17.83 5.57 -15.87
C PRO A 254 -16.87 5.72 -14.69
N ASN A 255 -17.33 6.40 -13.65
CA ASN A 255 -16.54 6.71 -12.45
C ASN A 255 -17.16 6.21 -11.15
N LYS A 256 -18.12 5.26 -11.22
CA LYS A 256 -18.80 4.68 -10.06
C LYS A 256 -18.98 3.19 -10.24
N GLY A 257 -18.57 2.42 -9.25
CA GLY A 257 -18.69 0.98 -9.21
C GLY A 257 -19.31 0.49 -7.91
N LEU A 258 -20.03 -0.63 -8.00
CA LEU A 258 -20.52 -1.39 -6.87
C LEU A 258 -20.06 -2.84 -7.05
N THR A 259 -19.31 -3.37 -6.10
CA THR A 259 -18.97 -4.79 -6.06
C THR A 259 -19.77 -5.46 -4.95
N LEU A 260 -20.52 -6.49 -5.30
CA LEU A 260 -21.19 -7.36 -4.35
C LEU A 260 -20.43 -8.69 -4.30
N THR A 261 -20.01 -9.07 -3.11
CA THR A 261 -19.19 -10.27 -2.89
C THR A 261 -19.90 -11.17 -1.88
N PRO A 262 -20.63 -12.18 -2.31
CA PRO A 262 -21.11 -13.23 -1.43
C PRO A 262 -19.94 -14.13 -0.99
N HIS A 263 -19.82 -14.34 0.33
CA HIS A 263 -18.96 -15.32 0.97
C HIS A 263 -19.82 -16.49 1.41
N VAL A 264 -19.69 -17.61 0.75
CA VAL A 264 -20.48 -18.82 1.04
C VAL A 264 -19.59 -19.81 1.81
N PHE A 265 -19.99 -20.11 3.02
CA PHE A 265 -19.26 -21.00 3.92
C PHE A 265 -19.97 -22.35 4.03
N SER A 266 -19.20 -23.43 4.23
CA SER A 266 -19.78 -24.77 4.42
C SER A 266 -20.22 -25.03 5.87
N ALA A 267 -19.68 -24.31 6.85
CA ALA A 267 -19.94 -24.58 8.28
C ALA A 267 -20.75 -23.47 8.99
N VAL A 268 -20.89 -22.31 8.39
CA VAL A 268 -21.58 -21.14 8.96
C VAL A 268 -22.46 -20.45 7.90
N LEU A 269 -23.34 -19.55 8.33
CA LEU A 269 -24.19 -18.80 7.42
C LEU A 269 -23.36 -17.90 6.50
N PRO A 270 -23.86 -17.61 5.27
CA PRO A 270 -23.14 -16.78 4.33
C PRO A 270 -23.00 -15.33 4.84
N MET A 271 -21.95 -14.67 4.38
CA MET A 271 -21.72 -13.25 4.61
C MET A 271 -21.80 -12.51 3.28
N MET A 272 -22.35 -11.30 3.28
CA MET A 272 -22.35 -10.42 2.14
C MET A 272 -21.37 -9.28 2.38
N GLU A 273 -20.49 -9.05 1.40
CA GLU A 273 -19.68 -7.85 1.30
C GLU A 273 -20.23 -6.99 0.16
N ALA A 274 -20.34 -5.69 0.39
CA ALA A 274 -20.71 -4.69 -0.60
C ALA A 274 -19.70 -3.56 -0.59
N GLN A 275 -19.00 -3.35 -1.71
CA GLN A 275 -18.07 -2.25 -1.88
C GLN A 275 -18.59 -1.27 -2.92
N TYR A 276 -18.80 -0.04 -2.52
CA TYR A 276 -19.15 1.05 -3.42
C TYR A 276 -17.99 2.03 -3.52
N GLU A 277 -17.62 2.39 -4.74
CA GLU A 277 -16.56 3.33 -5.02
C GLU A 277 -16.98 4.38 -6.04
N ALA A 278 -16.51 5.60 -5.85
CA ALA A 278 -16.73 6.69 -6.79
C ALA A 278 -15.49 7.58 -6.88
N LEU A 279 -15.16 7.94 -8.12
CA LEU A 279 -14.05 8.83 -8.46
C LEU A 279 -14.62 10.08 -9.12
N GLY A 280 -14.35 11.24 -8.52
CA GLY A 280 -14.70 12.55 -9.07
C GLY A 280 -13.44 13.30 -9.52
N THR A 281 -13.60 14.43 -10.19
CA THR A 281 -12.49 15.29 -10.61
C THR A 281 -11.66 15.82 -9.43
N ASN A 282 -12.29 16.05 -8.30
CA ASN A 282 -11.65 16.66 -7.13
C ASN A 282 -11.53 15.72 -5.94
N GLY A 283 -11.95 14.44 -6.07
CA GLY A 283 -11.88 13.52 -4.96
C GLY A 283 -12.43 12.15 -5.27
N ALA A 284 -12.21 11.26 -4.32
CA ALA A 284 -12.67 9.88 -4.40
C ALA A 284 -13.19 9.42 -3.04
N PHE A 285 -14.11 8.46 -3.06
CA PHE A 285 -14.48 7.72 -1.87
C PHE A 285 -14.75 6.25 -2.17
N ARG A 286 -14.56 5.43 -1.16
CA ARG A 286 -14.87 4.01 -1.15
C ARG A 286 -15.50 3.65 0.18
N ILE A 287 -16.57 2.88 0.14
CA ILE A 287 -17.23 2.33 1.33
C ILE A 287 -17.40 0.83 1.10
N THR A 288 -16.92 0.04 2.04
CA THR A 288 -17.11 -1.43 2.07
C THR A 288 -17.90 -1.78 3.32
N ALA A 289 -18.95 -2.56 3.15
CA ALA A 289 -19.78 -3.03 4.23
C ALA A 289 -19.86 -4.56 4.20
N TYR A 290 -19.75 -5.18 5.36
CA TYR A 290 -19.88 -6.63 5.58
C TYR A 290 -21.09 -6.90 6.47
N GLY A 291 -21.85 -7.94 6.18
CA GLY A 291 -23.00 -8.31 6.99
C GLY A 291 -23.27 -9.82 6.96
N THR A 292 -23.54 -10.38 8.12
CA THR A 292 -23.95 -11.78 8.32
C THR A 292 -24.76 -11.94 9.58
N GLU A 293 -25.51 -13.01 9.67
CA GLU A 293 -26.14 -13.44 10.90
C GLU A 293 -25.34 -14.61 11.49
N SER A 294 -24.82 -14.43 12.70
CA SER A 294 -24.02 -15.47 13.35
C SER A 294 -24.09 -15.40 14.87
N ARG A 295 -23.72 -16.49 15.52
CA ARG A 295 -23.56 -16.51 16.98
C ARG A 295 -22.38 -15.67 17.38
N ARG A 296 -22.52 -14.95 18.48
CA ARG A 296 -21.52 -14.04 19.02
C ARG A 296 -21.02 -14.56 20.37
N SER A 297 -19.73 -14.58 20.59
CA SER A 297 -19.11 -14.82 21.88
C SER A 297 -18.21 -13.65 22.23
N ASP A 298 -18.67 -12.77 23.10
CA ASP A 298 -17.90 -11.61 23.55
C ASP A 298 -16.99 -11.91 24.75
N ASP A 299 -17.23 -13.02 25.46
CA ASP A 299 -16.59 -13.29 26.74
C ASP A 299 -15.46 -14.32 26.63
N LEU A 300 -14.25 -13.85 26.92
CA LEU A 300 -13.09 -14.69 27.22
C LEU A 300 -13.17 -15.33 28.60
N VAL A 301 -14.12 -14.94 29.46
CA VAL A 301 -14.12 -15.27 30.89
C VAL A 301 -15.03 -16.43 31.25
N THR A 302 -15.98 -16.77 30.42
CA THR A 302 -16.88 -17.91 30.72
C THR A 302 -16.60 -19.08 29.79
N ILE A 303 -15.95 -20.08 30.32
CA ILE A 303 -15.69 -21.39 29.70
C ILE A 303 -17.00 -22.23 29.53
N THR A 304 -18.13 -21.67 29.76
CA THR A 304 -19.42 -22.30 29.47
C THR A 304 -19.87 -21.95 28.07
N PRO A 305 -20.05 -22.92 27.15
CA PRO A 305 -20.61 -22.70 25.83
C PRO A 305 -22.15 -22.54 25.98
N THR A 306 -22.60 -21.62 26.80
CA THR A 306 -24.00 -21.29 26.92
C THR A 306 -24.39 -20.28 25.84
N ASP A 307 -25.24 -20.76 24.95
CA ASP A 307 -26.13 -20.06 24.03
C ASP A 307 -25.83 -18.59 23.78
N THR A 308 -24.96 -18.41 22.85
CA THR A 308 -24.88 -17.11 22.19
C THR A 308 -26.04 -17.03 21.21
N GLU A 309 -26.95 -16.11 21.44
CA GLU A 309 -28.02 -15.79 20.50
C GLU A 309 -27.45 -15.41 19.15
N ARG A 310 -28.16 -15.78 18.09
CA ARG A 310 -27.81 -15.29 16.76
C ARG A 310 -28.13 -13.81 16.70
N ALA A 311 -27.19 -13.04 16.18
CA ALA A 311 -27.30 -11.60 16.00
C ALA A 311 -26.82 -11.20 14.61
N LEU A 312 -27.35 -10.11 14.12
CA LEU A 312 -26.79 -9.45 12.93
C LEU A 312 -25.44 -8.86 13.30
N ARG A 313 -24.41 -9.29 12.59
CA ARG A 313 -23.03 -8.83 12.77
C ARG A 313 -22.53 -8.21 11.49
N GLY A 314 -21.71 -7.17 11.61
CA GLY A 314 -21.19 -6.48 10.44
C GLY A 314 -20.04 -5.55 10.73
N TYR A 315 -19.48 -5.02 9.66
CA TYR A 315 -18.40 -4.06 9.66
C TYR A 315 -18.56 -3.07 8.51
N ILE A 316 -18.26 -1.82 8.77
CA ILE A 316 -18.21 -0.77 7.75
C ILE A 316 -16.81 -0.16 7.75
N ASP A 317 -16.20 -0.10 6.56
CA ASP A 317 -14.94 0.57 6.28
C ASP A 317 -15.16 1.56 5.13
N GLY A 318 -15.07 2.85 5.44
CA GLY A 318 -15.24 3.92 4.48
C GLY A 318 -14.06 4.86 4.50
N VAL A 319 -13.61 5.31 3.34
CA VAL A 319 -12.58 6.34 3.18
C VAL A 319 -13.00 7.33 2.09
N ALA A 320 -12.86 8.60 2.38
CA ALA A 320 -13.13 9.68 1.43
C ALA A 320 -12.04 10.73 1.49
N ARG A 321 -11.67 11.28 0.34
CA ARG A 321 -10.83 12.46 0.25
C ARG A 321 -11.32 13.36 -0.87
N TYR A 322 -11.42 14.64 -0.59
CA TYR A 322 -11.88 15.66 -1.53
C TYR A 322 -10.98 16.89 -1.48
N GLN A 323 -10.47 17.31 -2.63
CA GLN A 323 -9.65 18.50 -2.77
C GLN A 323 -10.56 19.69 -3.08
N LEU A 324 -10.68 20.61 -2.12
CA LEU A 324 -11.52 21.82 -2.25
C LEU A 324 -10.82 22.90 -3.09
N SER A 325 -9.50 23.01 -2.93
CA SER A 325 -8.64 23.93 -3.66
C SER A 325 -7.20 23.42 -3.65
N PRO A 326 -6.22 24.04 -4.36
CA PRO A 326 -4.83 23.59 -4.32
C PRO A 326 -4.24 23.43 -2.91
N TYR A 327 -4.77 24.12 -1.93
CA TYR A 327 -4.26 24.11 -0.55
C TYR A 327 -5.19 23.44 0.46
N TRP A 328 -6.47 23.30 0.16
CA TRP A 328 -7.46 22.77 1.07
C TRP A 328 -7.96 21.40 0.67
N SER A 329 -7.98 20.48 1.60
CA SER A 329 -8.59 19.15 1.42
C SER A 329 -9.47 18.78 2.61
N VAL A 330 -10.52 18.01 2.31
CA VAL A 330 -11.34 17.31 3.31
C VAL A 330 -11.10 15.84 3.16
N SER A 331 -10.88 15.14 4.26
CA SER A 331 -10.76 13.69 4.28
C SER A 331 -11.55 13.11 5.44
N GLY A 332 -12.00 11.88 5.28
CA GLY A 332 -12.69 11.16 6.33
C GLY A 332 -12.52 9.66 6.18
N SER A 333 -12.60 8.98 7.30
CA SER A 333 -12.70 7.52 7.37
C SER A 333 -13.77 7.14 8.39
N VAL A 334 -14.51 6.08 8.08
CA VAL A 334 -15.47 5.46 8.99
C VAL A 334 -15.08 4.01 9.12
N ARG A 335 -14.78 3.57 10.34
CA ARG A 335 -14.42 2.18 10.64
C ARG A 335 -15.15 1.75 11.90
N LEU A 336 -16.21 0.98 11.71
CA LEU A 336 -17.09 0.55 12.80
C LEU A 336 -17.45 -0.93 12.64
N ALA A 337 -17.30 -1.70 13.70
CA ALA A 337 -17.71 -3.09 13.78
C ALA A 337 -18.84 -3.27 14.82
N SER A 338 -19.71 -4.22 14.55
CA SER A 338 -20.80 -4.59 15.48
C SER A 338 -20.30 -5.09 16.84
N ASP A 339 -19.15 -5.75 16.81
CA ASP A 339 -18.53 -6.37 17.97
C ASP A 339 -17.01 -6.53 17.80
N ARG A 340 -16.32 -6.88 18.88
CA ARG A 340 -14.85 -6.91 18.94
C ARG A 340 -14.20 -8.08 18.23
N THR A 341 -14.95 -9.15 17.95
CA THR A 341 -14.40 -10.38 17.38
C THR A 341 -14.71 -10.54 15.89
N PHE A 342 -15.69 -9.83 15.36
CA PHE A 342 -16.18 -9.97 13.98
C PHE A 342 -15.06 -9.95 12.92
N LEU A 343 -14.18 -8.94 12.98
CA LEU A 343 -13.10 -8.79 12.00
C LEU A 343 -12.11 -9.97 12.00
N ARG A 344 -11.76 -10.45 13.19
CA ARG A 344 -10.84 -11.59 13.37
C ARG A 344 -11.52 -12.91 13.01
N ARG A 345 -12.81 -13.05 13.36
CA ARG A 345 -13.62 -14.25 13.10
C ARG A 345 -13.73 -14.55 11.61
N TYR A 346 -13.88 -13.51 10.77
CA TYR A 346 -14.02 -13.64 9.32
C TYR A 346 -12.74 -13.27 8.56
N ASN A 347 -11.60 -13.13 9.24
CA ASN A 347 -10.30 -12.79 8.64
C ASN A 347 -10.29 -11.48 7.82
N ILE A 348 -11.19 -10.52 8.13
CA ILE A 348 -11.30 -9.24 7.42
C ILE A 348 -10.13 -8.32 7.81
N SER A 349 -9.89 -8.14 9.12
CA SER A 349 -8.77 -7.37 9.67
C SER A 349 -8.36 -7.91 11.04
N ARG A 350 -7.12 -7.60 11.44
CA ARG A 350 -6.59 -7.90 12.78
C ARG A 350 -6.31 -6.66 13.60
N ASP A 351 -6.78 -5.51 13.13
CA ASP A 351 -6.66 -4.27 13.86
C ASP A 351 -7.30 -4.40 15.24
N ASP A 352 -6.61 -4.00 16.24
CA ASP A 352 -7.10 -3.97 17.63
C ASP A 352 -7.76 -2.63 18.00
N ARG A 353 -7.71 -1.65 17.09
CA ARG A 353 -8.39 -0.35 17.19
C ARG A 353 -8.87 0.11 15.84
N LEU A 354 -10.14 0.52 15.77
CA LEU A 354 -10.74 1.08 14.58
C LEU A 354 -10.91 2.59 14.79
N ARG A 355 -10.26 3.39 13.95
CA ARG A 355 -10.33 4.83 14.06
C ARG A 355 -11.25 5.41 12.97
N THR A 356 -12.30 6.09 13.39
CA THR A 356 -13.16 6.92 12.54
C THR A 356 -12.68 8.35 12.63
N THR A 357 -12.50 9.03 11.48
CA THR A 357 -11.94 10.39 11.43
C THR A 357 -12.69 11.26 10.44
N ALA A 358 -12.77 12.55 10.74
CA ALA A 358 -13.12 13.60 9.79
C ALA A 358 -12.10 14.74 9.93
N SER A 359 -11.51 15.19 8.85
CA SER A 359 -10.45 16.19 8.87
C SER A 359 -10.61 17.20 7.74
N LEU A 360 -10.49 18.48 8.09
CA LEU A 360 -10.30 19.59 7.17
C LEU A 360 -8.85 20.05 7.29
N GLU A 361 -8.12 20.02 6.19
CA GLU A 361 -6.69 20.29 6.18
C GLU A 361 -6.33 21.38 5.16
N ARG A 362 -5.43 22.26 5.55
CA ARG A 362 -4.77 23.20 4.66
C ARG A 362 -3.26 23.02 4.73
N ILE A 363 -2.64 22.87 3.57
CA ILE A 363 -1.18 22.77 3.44
C ILE A 363 -0.74 23.77 2.38
N ASP A 364 0.07 24.75 2.78
CA ASP A 364 0.82 25.60 1.87
C ASP A 364 2.30 25.67 2.33
N PRO A 365 3.22 26.27 1.57
CA PRO A 365 4.66 26.23 1.89
C PRO A 365 5.02 26.71 3.31
N ASN A 366 4.22 27.59 3.88
CA ASN A 366 4.52 28.24 5.17
C ASN A 366 3.43 28.03 6.23
N THR A 367 2.27 27.46 5.86
CA THR A 367 1.13 27.31 6.77
C THR A 367 0.59 25.89 6.70
N TYR A 368 0.42 25.31 7.87
CA TYR A 368 -0.34 24.08 8.09
C TYR A 368 -1.52 24.38 9.01
N PHE A 369 -2.68 23.89 8.66
CA PHE A 369 -3.88 23.92 9.48
C PHE A 369 -4.58 22.59 9.35
N ALA A 370 -4.96 21.98 10.45
CA ALA A 370 -5.81 20.81 10.50
C ALA A 370 -6.88 20.99 11.58
N LEU A 371 -8.12 20.74 11.22
CA LEU A 371 -9.24 20.60 12.14
C LEU A 371 -9.77 19.19 12.00
N THR A 372 -9.66 18.40 13.06
CA THR A 372 -9.94 16.96 13.02
C THR A 372 -10.91 16.60 14.15
N GLY A 373 -11.85 15.72 13.84
CA GLY A 373 -12.59 14.96 14.84
C GLY A 373 -12.31 13.48 14.67
N TRP A 374 -12.17 12.72 15.76
CA TRP A 374 -11.97 11.31 15.68
C TRP A 374 -12.56 10.54 16.86
N TYR A 375 -12.90 9.28 16.57
CA TYR A 375 -13.38 8.30 17.53
C TYR A 375 -12.61 6.99 17.33
N VAL A 376 -12.31 6.30 18.41
CA VAL A 376 -11.64 4.98 18.38
C VAL A 376 -12.56 3.93 18.99
N GLN A 377 -12.83 2.87 18.24
CA GLN A 377 -13.46 1.66 18.75
C GLN A 377 -12.37 0.61 19.02
N SER A 378 -12.28 0.13 20.26
CA SER A 378 -11.35 -0.96 20.61
C SER A 378 -11.90 -2.32 20.20
N MET A 379 -11.04 -3.11 19.53
CA MET A 379 -11.29 -4.51 19.20
C MET A 379 -10.63 -5.46 20.21
N ARG A 380 -10.03 -4.91 21.28
CA ARG A 380 -9.45 -5.68 22.36
C ARG A 380 -10.54 -6.15 23.30
N VAL A 381 -10.63 -7.45 23.51
CA VAL A 381 -11.73 -8.05 24.28
C VAL A 381 -11.70 -7.61 25.75
N ASN A 382 -10.50 -7.37 26.29
CA ASN A 382 -10.31 -7.01 27.70
C ASN A 382 -10.35 -5.49 27.98
N ASP A 383 -10.47 -4.63 26.95
CA ASP A 383 -10.57 -3.19 27.18
C ASP A 383 -11.91 -2.86 27.84
N PRO A 384 -11.95 -2.11 28.96
CA PRO A 384 -13.20 -1.66 29.54
C PRO A 384 -14.01 -0.84 28.54
N GLN A 385 -15.33 -0.99 28.57
CA GLN A 385 -16.21 -0.19 27.72
C GLN A 385 -16.18 1.28 28.14
N GLY A 386 -16.23 2.17 27.14
CA GLY A 386 -16.33 3.61 27.38
C GLY A 386 -15.01 4.33 27.70
N THR A 387 -13.89 3.59 27.84
CA THR A 387 -12.58 4.18 28.14
C THR A 387 -11.88 4.76 26.92
N GLN A 388 -12.32 4.40 25.71
CA GLN A 388 -11.74 4.95 24.50
C GLN A 388 -12.19 6.39 24.26
N PRO A 389 -11.26 7.32 23.95
CA PRO A 389 -11.60 8.72 23.82
C PRO A 389 -12.30 9.04 22.50
N ILE A 390 -13.16 10.07 22.58
CA ILE A 390 -13.69 10.81 21.43
C ILE A 390 -13.00 12.16 21.44
N ALA A 391 -12.35 12.54 20.35
CA ALA A 391 -11.74 13.87 20.19
C ALA A 391 -12.59 14.73 19.26
N LEU A 392 -13.10 15.85 19.79
CA LEU A 392 -13.90 16.77 19.00
C LEU A 392 -13.98 18.16 19.71
N PRO A 393 -13.32 19.20 19.21
CA PRO A 393 -12.39 19.20 18.09
C PRO A 393 -10.93 18.95 18.50
N GLU A 394 -10.10 18.53 17.55
CA GLU A 394 -8.64 18.65 17.59
C GLU A 394 -8.22 19.65 16.50
N LEU A 395 -7.53 20.73 16.87
CA LEU A 395 -7.01 21.72 15.95
C LEU A 395 -5.49 21.77 16.06
N ASP A 396 -4.80 21.79 14.94
CA ASP A 396 -3.36 22.09 14.85
C ASP A 396 -3.13 23.16 13.76
N PHE A 397 -2.63 24.31 14.19
CA PHE A 397 -2.24 25.39 13.30
C PHE A 397 -0.76 25.67 13.46
N ARG A 398 -0.01 25.73 12.37
CA ARG A 398 1.41 26.07 12.34
C ARG A 398 1.70 27.05 11.23
N LYS A 399 2.48 28.09 11.54
CA LYS A 399 2.93 29.07 10.57
C LYS A 399 4.41 29.32 10.73
N ARG A 400 5.14 29.28 9.61
CA ARG A 400 6.57 29.58 9.54
C ARG A 400 6.79 30.93 8.89
N MET A 401 7.74 31.69 9.42
CA MET A 401 8.15 32.99 8.88
C MET A 401 9.63 33.24 9.21
N ASP A 402 10.29 34.04 8.42
CA ASP A 402 11.63 34.48 8.73
C ASP A 402 11.56 35.70 9.65
N LEU A 403 12.34 35.66 10.73
CA LEU A 403 12.41 36.70 11.74
C LEU A 403 13.83 36.84 12.27
N ALA A 404 14.37 38.07 12.30
CA ALA A 404 15.67 38.40 12.86
C ALA A 404 16.81 37.47 12.34
N GLY A 405 16.78 37.16 11.05
CA GLY A 405 17.77 36.30 10.39
C GLY A 405 17.68 34.82 10.75
N GLY A 406 16.69 34.41 11.51
CA GLY A 406 16.32 33.04 11.83
C GLY A 406 14.92 32.71 11.31
N ARG A 407 14.43 31.52 11.63
CA ARG A 407 13.09 31.03 11.28
C ARG A 407 12.24 30.93 12.53
N LEU A 408 11.12 31.66 12.56
CA LEU A 408 10.10 31.56 13.60
C LEU A 408 9.00 30.61 13.13
N GLN A 409 8.65 29.63 13.95
CA GLN A 409 7.46 28.80 13.81
C GLN A 409 6.49 29.15 14.95
N LEU A 410 5.29 29.58 14.60
CA LEU A 410 4.16 29.75 15.53
C LEU A 410 3.29 28.51 15.44
N GLN A 411 2.78 28.05 16.58
CA GLN A 411 1.85 26.93 16.68
C GLN A 411 0.70 27.30 17.64
N ALA A 412 -0.51 26.92 17.24
CA ALA A 412 -1.67 26.88 18.14
C ALA A 412 -2.32 25.48 18.01
N ASN A 413 -2.67 24.90 19.13
CA ASN A 413 -3.29 23.57 19.18
C ASN A 413 -4.41 23.56 20.20
N THR A 414 -5.50 22.86 19.87
CA THR A 414 -6.56 22.54 20.84
C THR A 414 -6.88 21.05 20.75
N LEU A 415 -7.30 20.48 21.85
CA LEU A 415 -7.76 19.09 21.92
C LEU A 415 -8.87 19.00 22.99
N ALA A 416 -10.05 18.52 22.60
CA ALA A 416 -11.09 18.17 23.55
C ALA A 416 -11.34 16.66 23.46
N LEU A 417 -11.02 15.96 24.53
CA LEU A 417 -11.25 14.53 24.70
C LEU A 417 -12.39 14.31 25.67
N THR A 418 -13.34 13.48 25.29
CA THR A 418 -14.40 13.01 26.18
C THR A 418 -14.50 11.49 26.17
N ARG A 419 -14.90 10.90 27.29
CA ARG A 419 -15.09 9.45 27.49
C ARG A 419 -16.40 9.19 28.20
N THR A 420 -17.04 8.08 27.89
CA THR A 420 -18.24 7.67 28.64
C THR A 420 -17.91 7.01 29.99
N ALA A 421 -16.68 6.52 30.16
CA ALA A 421 -16.16 5.95 31.40
C ALA A 421 -14.66 6.24 31.49
N GLY A 422 -14.30 7.41 31.99
CA GLY A 422 -12.90 7.83 32.10
C GLY A 422 -12.77 9.34 32.28
N GLN A 423 -11.53 9.79 32.41
CA GLN A 423 -11.16 11.18 32.54
C GLN A 423 -11.41 11.96 31.26
N ASP A 424 -12.07 13.11 31.36
CA ASP A 424 -12.23 14.06 30.27
C ASP A 424 -11.13 15.11 30.32
N THR A 425 -10.64 15.53 29.16
CA THR A 425 -9.52 16.48 29.06
C THR A 425 -9.75 17.47 27.93
N GLN A 426 -9.70 18.75 28.26
CA GLN A 426 -9.65 19.83 27.28
C GLN A 426 -8.30 20.53 27.40
N ARG A 427 -7.63 20.72 26.27
CA ARG A 427 -6.34 21.39 26.17
C ARG A 427 -6.38 22.45 25.07
N ALA A 428 -5.76 23.59 25.37
CA ALA A 428 -5.41 24.58 24.36
C ALA A 428 -4.02 25.13 24.64
N PHE A 429 -3.21 25.37 23.61
CA PHE A 429 -1.94 26.05 23.76
C PHE A 429 -1.57 26.91 22.56
N VAL A 430 -0.69 27.87 22.83
CA VAL A 430 0.04 28.63 21.82
C VAL A 430 1.53 28.52 22.08
N ALA A 431 2.32 28.33 21.03
CA ALA A 431 3.77 28.17 21.11
C ALA A 431 4.50 28.95 20.02
N GLY A 432 5.71 29.35 20.30
CA GLY A 432 6.65 29.90 19.34
C GLY A 432 8.01 29.24 19.49
N GLN A 433 8.57 28.82 18.36
CA GLN A 433 9.96 28.33 18.27
C GLN A 433 10.71 29.18 17.26
N TRP A 434 11.86 29.73 17.69
CA TRP A 434 12.73 30.49 16.83
C TRP A 434 14.09 29.80 16.73
N ASP A 435 14.53 29.53 15.50
CA ASP A 435 15.77 28.85 15.20
C ASP A 435 16.66 29.76 14.37
N LEU A 436 17.88 30.06 14.88
CA LEU A 436 18.91 30.80 14.20
C LEU A 436 20.07 29.89 13.87
N ARG A 437 20.22 29.53 12.60
CA ARG A 437 21.32 28.69 12.11
C ARG A 437 22.42 29.53 11.49
N ARG A 438 23.67 29.28 11.87
CA ARG A 438 24.88 29.96 11.37
C ARG A 438 25.97 28.93 11.10
N LEU A 439 26.76 29.19 10.08
CA LEU A 439 28.00 28.50 9.83
C LEU A 439 29.16 29.38 10.32
N THR A 440 30.05 28.81 11.11
CA THR A 440 31.25 29.50 11.56
C THR A 440 32.36 29.39 10.50
N ASN A 441 33.41 30.25 10.61
CA ASN A 441 34.56 30.18 9.72
C ASN A 441 35.34 28.86 9.83
N TRP A 442 35.12 28.08 10.89
CA TRP A 442 35.72 26.75 11.11
C TRP A 442 34.87 25.60 10.61
N GLY A 443 33.79 25.91 9.90
CA GLY A 443 32.90 24.91 9.33
C GLY A 443 31.90 24.29 10.31
N GLN A 444 31.78 24.85 11.51
CA GLN A 444 30.77 24.42 12.48
C GLN A 444 29.40 24.98 12.10
N GLU A 445 28.39 24.14 12.16
CA GLU A 445 27.00 24.53 12.09
C GLU A 445 26.47 24.76 13.52
N VAL A 446 26.16 26.00 13.86
CA VAL A 446 25.61 26.38 15.16
C VAL A 446 24.16 26.76 14.98
N THR A 447 23.26 26.11 15.73
CA THR A 447 21.85 26.44 15.78
C THR A 447 21.51 26.91 17.18
N LEU A 448 20.99 28.14 17.29
CA LEU A 448 20.41 28.67 18.50
C LEU A 448 18.89 28.54 18.42
N THR A 449 18.27 27.87 19.39
CA THR A 449 16.82 27.68 19.48
C THR A 449 16.26 28.37 20.71
N GLY A 450 15.23 29.18 20.54
CA GLY A 450 14.38 29.71 21.60
C GLY A 450 12.97 29.13 21.47
N TYR A 451 12.41 28.63 22.58
CA TYR A 451 11.08 28.04 22.61
C TYR A 451 10.29 28.61 23.77
N ALA A 452 9.03 29.00 23.51
CA ALA A 452 8.07 29.42 24.52
C ALA A 452 6.69 28.87 24.20
N ARG A 453 5.94 28.44 25.23
CA ARG A 453 4.58 27.92 25.11
C ARG A 453 3.76 28.24 26.33
N LEU A 454 2.48 28.55 26.10
CA LEU A 454 1.48 28.79 27.15
C LEU A 454 0.34 27.79 26.94
N ASP A 455 0.02 27.02 27.98
CA ASP A 455 -1.02 26.01 28.00
C ASP A 455 -2.17 26.37 28.93
N ALA A 456 -3.35 25.95 28.55
CA ALA A 456 -4.55 25.92 29.40
C ALA A 456 -5.17 24.50 29.29
N TYR A 457 -5.50 23.93 30.43
CA TYR A 457 -6.17 22.63 30.55
C TYR A 457 -7.42 22.78 31.41
N ASN A 458 -8.44 21.97 31.10
CA ASN A 458 -9.56 21.74 31.98
C ASN A 458 -9.80 20.20 32.01
N THR A 459 -9.78 19.62 33.19
CA THR A 459 -9.83 18.18 33.39
C THR A 459 -10.93 17.83 34.36
N GLN A 460 -11.71 16.81 34.04
CA GLN A 460 -12.80 16.29 34.86
C GLN A 460 -12.64 14.77 35.07
N ASP A 461 -13.20 14.28 36.18
CA ASP A 461 -13.21 12.84 36.50
C ASP A 461 -11.81 12.20 36.58
N THR A 462 -10.83 12.95 37.07
CA THR A 462 -9.43 12.51 37.14
C THR A 462 -9.23 11.25 37.96
N GLN A 463 -10.09 11.00 38.99
CA GLN A 463 -10.07 9.80 39.82
C GLN A 463 -10.31 8.51 39.05
N LEU A 464 -10.91 8.58 37.85
CA LEU A 464 -11.14 7.40 37.00
C LEU A 464 -9.88 6.94 36.25
N THR A 465 -8.80 7.75 36.30
CA THR A 465 -7.49 7.34 35.78
C THR A 465 -6.69 6.65 36.89
N SER A 466 -6.36 5.37 36.71
CA SER A 466 -5.67 4.53 37.70
C SER A 466 -4.24 5.01 37.98
N VAL A 467 -3.51 5.38 36.93
CA VAL A 467 -2.09 5.78 37.01
C VAL A 467 -1.98 7.24 37.46
N ALA A 468 -1.49 7.46 38.68
CA ALA A 468 -1.42 8.80 39.30
C ALA A 468 -0.63 9.83 38.46
N SER A 469 0.44 9.42 37.80
CA SER A 469 1.25 10.31 36.94
C SER A 469 0.54 10.76 35.66
N TYR A 470 -0.59 10.14 35.29
CA TYR A 470 -1.37 10.46 34.11
C TYR A 470 -2.59 11.38 34.40
N ARG A 471 -3.04 11.42 35.66
CA ARG A 471 -4.28 12.13 36.06
C ARG A 471 -4.24 13.63 35.83
N GLY A 472 -3.17 14.31 36.29
CA GLY A 472 -3.18 15.77 36.49
C GLY A 472 -4.02 16.20 37.72
N LEU A 473 -4.29 17.49 37.84
CA LEU A 473 -5.19 18.08 38.83
C LEU A 473 -6.55 18.34 38.18
N GLU A 474 -7.62 18.10 38.93
CA GLU A 474 -8.98 18.36 38.46
C GLU A 474 -9.24 19.88 38.32
N GLY A 475 -10.06 20.26 37.34
CA GLY A 475 -10.43 21.62 37.03
C GLY A 475 -9.46 22.33 36.11
N PHE A 476 -9.50 23.65 36.17
CA PHE A 476 -8.73 24.49 35.26
C PHE A 476 -7.28 24.69 35.73
N GLN A 477 -6.34 24.40 34.85
CA GLN A 477 -4.89 24.53 35.08
C GLN A 477 -4.24 25.33 33.96
N THR A 478 -3.24 26.12 34.29
CA THR A 478 -2.40 26.82 33.30
C THR A 478 -0.94 26.42 33.49
N ARG A 479 -0.19 26.42 32.39
CA ARG A 479 1.23 26.10 32.42
C ARG A 479 2.00 26.95 31.40
N ALA A 480 3.15 27.47 31.84
CA ALA A 480 4.11 28.15 30.98
C ALA A 480 5.34 27.26 30.80
N ILE A 481 5.82 27.15 29.56
CA ILE A 481 6.99 26.38 29.18
C ILE A 481 7.97 27.30 28.47
N GLY A 482 9.24 27.24 28.85
CA GLY A 482 10.31 27.94 28.16
C GLY A 482 11.52 27.05 28.02
N ALA A 483 12.23 27.12 26.91
CA ALA A 483 13.49 26.43 26.72
C ALA A 483 14.39 27.20 25.76
N VAL A 484 15.71 27.12 26.01
CA VAL A 484 16.73 27.62 25.10
C VAL A 484 17.69 26.49 24.80
N ALA A 485 18.17 26.42 23.55
CA ALA A 485 19.15 25.41 23.18
C ALA A 485 20.22 25.98 22.26
N VAL A 486 21.44 25.48 22.43
CA VAL A 486 22.56 25.66 21.49
C VAL A 486 22.96 24.28 20.99
N ASP A 487 22.91 24.08 19.70
CA ASP A 487 23.30 22.85 19.02
C ASP A 487 24.46 23.12 18.08
N VAL A 488 25.57 22.41 18.25
CA VAL A 488 26.78 22.56 17.46
C VAL A 488 27.11 21.26 16.77
N LYS A 489 27.13 21.27 15.45
CA LYS A 489 27.58 20.16 14.60
C LYS A 489 28.88 20.56 13.89
N TRP A 490 29.83 19.63 13.83
CA TRP A 490 31.08 19.90 13.15
C TRP A 490 31.38 18.81 12.12
N PRO A 491 30.89 18.94 10.86
CA PRO A 491 31.06 17.93 9.85
C PRO A 491 32.49 17.92 9.28
N PHE A 492 33.17 16.79 9.43
CA PHE A 492 34.47 16.49 8.80
C PHE A 492 34.25 15.56 7.63
N VAL A 493 34.74 15.95 6.46
CA VAL A 493 34.60 15.16 5.23
C VAL A 493 35.98 14.72 4.77
N GLY A 494 36.11 13.46 4.38
CA GLY A 494 37.34 12.89 3.89
C GLY A 494 37.15 11.69 2.98
N SER A 495 38.24 11.20 2.39
CA SER A 495 38.23 9.95 1.64
C SER A 495 38.39 8.76 2.59
N PHE A 496 37.72 7.63 2.26
CA PHE A 496 37.83 6.38 3.02
C PHE A 496 37.57 5.19 2.07
N LEU A 497 38.56 4.28 1.98
CA LEU A 497 38.48 3.05 1.17
C LEU A 497 37.98 3.26 -0.26
N GLY A 498 38.40 4.32 -0.93
CA GLY A 498 38.00 4.65 -2.30
C GLY A 498 36.61 5.31 -2.42
N GLY A 499 36.00 5.64 -1.32
CA GLY A 499 34.75 6.40 -1.24
C GLY A 499 34.92 7.66 -0.40
N THR A 500 33.81 8.20 0.09
CA THR A 500 33.73 9.37 0.94
C THR A 500 33.20 9.03 2.31
N GLN A 501 33.74 9.67 3.35
CA GLN A 501 33.18 9.61 4.69
C GLN A 501 32.87 11.00 5.22
N ARG A 502 31.89 11.06 6.10
CA ARG A 502 31.57 12.25 6.88
C ARG A 502 31.38 11.86 8.34
N LEU A 503 32.26 12.41 9.19
CA LEU A 503 32.13 12.31 10.64
C LEU A 503 31.64 13.64 11.18
N THR A 504 30.53 13.64 11.92
CA THR A 504 29.90 14.84 12.46
C THR A 504 29.75 14.71 13.99
N PRO A 505 30.74 15.11 14.78
CA PRO A 505 30.53 15.32 16.20
C PRO A 505 29.44 16.37 16.42
N ARG A 506 28.60 16.13 17.44
CA ARG A 506 27.44 16.99 17.78
C ARG A 506 27.39 17.16 19.28
N VAL A 507 27.20 18.39 19.72
CA VAL A 507 26.94 18.74 21.11
C VAL A 507 25.76 19.69 21.17
N GLN A 508 24.82 19.40 22.04
CA GLN A 508 23.65 20.26 22.29
C GLN A 508 23.54 20.55 23.78
N ILE A 509 23.35 21.80 24.13
CA ILE A 509 23.07 22.24 25.49
C ILE A 509 21.65 22.80 25.48
N VAL A 510 20.79 22.29 26.35
CA VAL A 510 19.41 22.74 26.55
C VAL A 510 19.29 23.30 27.97
N GLY A 511 18.74 24.48 28.10
CA GLY A 511 18.33 25.09 29.37
C GLY A 511 16.79 25.16 29.44
N ALA A 512 16.20 24.52 30.43
CA ALA A 512 14.77 24.59 30.71
C ALA A 512 14.51 24.81 32.22
N PRO A 513 13.62 25.72 32.61
CA PRO A 513 13.23 25.90 34.00
C PRO A 513 12.37 24.72 34.49
N ARG A 514 11.99 24.75 35.76
CA ARG A 514 11.02 23.79 36.31
C ARG A 514 9.64 24.06 35.69
N ILE A 515 8.98 23.00 35.27
CA ILE A 515 7.67 23.01 34.61
C ILE A 515 6.68 22.22 35.47
N ALA A 516 5.45 22.71 35.62
CA ALA A 516 4.39 22.03 36.38
C ALA A 516 3.76 20.87 35.56
N ASN A 517 4.57 19.90 35.14
CA ASN A 517 4.15 18.80 34.31
C ASN A 517 3.06 17.91 34.91
N LEU A 518 3.14 17.64 36.23
CA LEU A 518 2.19 16.78 36.91
C LEU A 518 0.85 17.49 37.28
N ALA A 519 0.76 18.79 37.11
CA ALA A 519 -0.48 19.52 37.29
C ALA A 519 -1.47 19.31 36.13
N VAL A 520 -0.99 18.90 34.96
CA VAL A 520 -1.81 18.66 33.79
C VAL A 520 -1.89 17.14 33.48
N PRO A 521 -2.97 16.67 32.83
CA PRO A 521 -3.10 15.26 32.48
C PRO A 521 -2.05 14.83 31.45
N ASN A 522 -1.89 13.52 31.26
CA ASN A 522 -1.01 12.95 30.24
C ASN A 522 -1.79 12.02 29.33
N GLU A 523 -2.28 12.54 28.23
CA GLU A 523 -3.05 11.79 27.23
C GLU A 523 -2.19 11.30 26.06
N ASP A 524 -1.17 12.08 25.66
CA ASP A 524 -0.44 11.86 24.41
C ASP A 524 1.09 11.69 24.58
N ALA A 525 1.60 11.76 25.82
CA ALA A 525 3.04 11.70 26.10
C ALA A 525 3.42 10.54 27.06
N ARG A 526 2.69 9.41 26.98
CA ARG A 526 2.85 8.28 27.91
C ARG A 526 4.07 7.43 27.60
N ALA A 527 4.27 7.10 26.33
CA ALA A 527 5.35 6.23 25.89
C ALA A 527 6.60 7.06 25.59
N VAL A 528 7.48 7.24 26.58
CA VAL A 528 8.81 7.84 26.39
C VAL A 528 9.88 6.77 26.59
N ASP A 529 10.77 6.64 25.62
CA ASP A 529 11.94 5.78 25.64
C ASP A 529 13.11 6.49 24.95
N LEU A 530 14.32 6.38 25.48
CA LEU A 530 15.49 6.99 24.85
C LEU A 530 15.89 6.19 23.62
N GLU A 531 15.92 6.88 22.50
CA GLU A 531 16.33 6.35 21.19
C GLU A 531 17.29 7.30 20.48
N ASP A 532 17.96 6.80 19.44
CA ASP A 532 18.79 7.64 18.57
C ASP A 532 18.01 8.78 17.91
N SER A 533 16.73 8.56 17.64
CA SER A 533 15.81 9.51 16.97
C SER A 533 15.44 10.70 17.85
N ASN A 534 15.35 10.52 19.17
CA ASN A 534 14.94 11.57 20.10
C ASN A 534 16.09 12.11 20.98
N LEU A 535 17.30 11.58 20.84
CA LEU A 535 18.45 11.95 21.65
C LEU A 535 18.70 13.47 21.70
N PHE A 536 18.65 14.14 20.55
CA PHE A 536 18.85 15.59 20.40
C PHE A 536 17.54 16.39 20.26
N ALA A 537 16.39 15.79 20.56
CA ALA A 537 15.13 16.52 20.55
C ALA A 537 15.07 17.56 21.67
N LEU A 538 14.49 18.72 21.42
CA LEU A 538 14.29 19.76 22.44
C LEU A 538 13.35 19.24 23.55
N ASN A 539 12.33 18.48 23.19
CA ASN A 539 11.48 17.72 24.09
C ASN A 539 11.54 16.24 23.65
N ARG A 540 11.91 15.33 24.55
CA ARG A 540 12.00 13.89 24.26
C ARG A 540 10.70 13.14 24.50
N PHE A 541 9.73 13.76 25.17
CA PHE A 541 8.38 13.20 25.24
C PHE A 541 7.70 13.25 23.85
N ALA A 542 6.99 12.20 23.50
CA ALA A 542 6.03 12.25 22.40
C ALA A 542 4.84 13.13 22.82
N GLY A 543 4.17 13.77 21.87
CA GLY A 543 3.00 14.60 22.16
C GLY A 543 3.28 15.92 22.87
N TYR A 544 2.26 16.50 23.48
CA TYR A 544 2.29 17.86 24.02
C TYR A 544 2.06 17.94 25.53
N ASP A 545 1.58 16.89 26.18
CA ASP A 545 1.19 16.94 27.59
C ASP A 545 2.37 16.98 28.56
N ARG A 546 3.51 16.51 28.11
CA ARG A 546 4.75 16.57 28.90
C ARG A 546 5.83 17.33 28.12
N PHE A 547 6.64 18.05 28.88
CA PHE A 547 7.84 18.69 28.36
C PHE A 547 8.99 18.46 29.34
N GLU A 548 10.17 18.14 28.82
CA GLU A 548 11.34 17.87 29.64
C GLU A 548 11.85 19.15 30.30
N ASP A 549 11.77 19.22 31.62
CA ASP A 549 12.01 20.38 32.44
C ASP A 549 13.41 20.46 33.07
N SER A 550 14.40 19.78 32.47
CA SER A 550 15.76 19.76 32.98
C SER A 550 16.75 20.39 32.02
N SER A 551 17.70 21.14 32.60
CA SER A 551 18.88 21.57 31.84
C SER A 551 19.79 20.36 31.60
N ARG A 552 20.29 20.21 30.36
CA ARG A 552 21.10 19.07 29.96
C ARG A 552 22.12 19.38 28.89
N ALA A 553 23.17 18.60 28.86
CA ALA A 553 24.14 18.53 27.76
C ALA A 553 23.99 17.17 27.07
N THR A 554 23.81 17.17 25.77
CA THR A 554 23.73 15.96 24.94
C THR A 554 24.88 15.96 23.96
N TYR A 555 25.59 14.85 23.86
CA TYR A 555 26.73 14.72 22.96
C TYR A 555 26.69 13.40 22.20
N GLY A 556 27.29 13.40 21.02
CA GLY A 556 27.31 12.23 20.17
C GLY A 556 28.06 12.48 18.88
N ALA A 557 28.02 11.50 18.00
CA ALA A 557 28.59 11.56 16.68
C ALA A 557 27.73 10.84 15.65
N GLU A 558 27.66 11.40 14.46
CA GLU A 558 27.10 10.78 13.27
C GLU A 558 28.26 10.45 12.32
N TRP A 559 28.34 9.21 11.85
CA TRP A 559 29.33 8.77 10.88
C TRP A 559 28.65 8.15 9.68
N SER A 560 28.84 8.76 8.52
CA SER A 560 28.32 8.28 7.24
C SER A 560 29.48 7.96 6.31
N VAL A 561 29.44 6.79 5.71
CA VAL A 561 30.43 6.31 4.72
C VAL A 561 29.70 5.93 3.45
N ALA A 562 30.12 6.46 2.32
CA ALA A 562 29.63 6.12 0.99
C ALA A 562 30.78 5.51 0.18
N LEU A 563 30.71 4.20 -0.03
CA LEU A 563 31.64 3.42 -0.86
C LEU A 563 31.00 3.08 -2.20
N PRO A 564 31.76 2.73 -3.24
CA PRO A 564 31.21 2.18 -4.46
C PRO A 564 30.38 0.91 -4.18
N GLY A 565 29.04 1.04 -4.19
CA GLY A 565 28.11 -0.06 -3.95
C GLY A 565 27.82 -0.38 -2.48
N ALA A 566 28.27 0.42 -1.51
CA ALA A 566 27.90 0.25 -0.10
C ALA A 566 27.77 1.59 0.62
N THR A 567 26.84 1.67 1.58
CA THR A 567 26.72 2.81 2.50
C THR A 567 26.63 2.30 3.94
N LEU A 568 27.31 3.00 4.84
CA LEU A 568 27.23 2.79 6.27
C LEU A 568 26.86 4.11 6.94
N ASP A 569 25.79 4.13 7.72
CA ASP A 569 25.37 5.26 8.54
C ASP A 569 25.32 4.82 10.01
N ALA A 570 26.04 5.47 10.87
CA ALA A 570 26.07 5.20 12.30
C ALA A 570 25.82 6.47 13.11
N VAL A 571 25.06 6.34 14.18
CA VAL A 571 24.81 7.39 15.17
C VAL A 571 25.04 6.79 16.54
N ILE A 572 25.71 7.51 17.42
CA ILE A 572 25.87 7.14 18.82
C ILE A 572 25.86 8.42 19.67
N GLY A 573 25.29 8.33 20.87
CA GLY A 573 25.35 9.45 21.80
C GLY A 573 24.74 9.17 23.16
N GLN A 574 24.89 10.16 24.03
CA GLN A 574 24.48 10.13 25.42
C GLN A 574 24.09 11.54 25.89
N SER A 575 23.27 11.62 26.91
CA SER A 575 22.85 12.89 27.51
C SER A 575 23.23 12.94 28.99
N TYR A 576 23.64 14.11 29.46
CA TYR A 576 23.93 14.39 30.86
C TYR A 576 23.01 15.48 31.39
N ARG A 577 22.24 15.18 32.44
CA ARG A 577 21.36 16.14 33.10
C ARG A 577 22.17 16.99 34.07
N LEU A 578 22.17 18.28 33.82
CA LEU A 578 22.84 19.29 34.63
C LEU A 578 22.06 19.62 35.92
N SER A 579 20.73 19.49 35.88
CA SER A 579 19.86 19.76 36.99
C SER A 579 19.91 18.65 38.05
N GLU A 580 19.93 19.00 39.35
CA GLU A 580 19.88 18.05 40.47
C GLU A 580 18.45 17.61 40.85
N ARG A 581 17.45 18.24 40.23
CA ARG A 581 16.03 17.97 40.50
C ARG A 581 15.62 16.56 40.11
N PRO A 582 14.66 15.95 40.82
CA PRO A 582 14.04 14.71 40.39
C PRO A 582 13.46 14.86 38.99
N THR A 583 13.68 13.86 38.16
CA THR A 583 13.09 13.81 36.81
C THR A 583 11.65 13.32 36.85
N ILE A 584 10.85 13.75 35.89
CA ILE A 584 9.53 13.18 35.61
C ILE A 584 9.59 11.98 34.68
N LEU A 585 10.78 11.67 34.17
CA LEU A 585 10.99 10.55 33.24
C LEU A 585 11.00 9.24 34.04
N PRO A 586 10.18 8.24 33.65
CA PRO A 586 10.08 6.98 34.38
C PRO A 586 11.41 6.21 34.42
N SER A 587 11.61 5.40 35.47
CA SER A 587 12.71 4.45 35.53
C SER A 587 12.65 3.48 34.34
N GLY A 588 13.79 2.99 33.88
CA GLY A 588 13.87 2.08 32.76
C GLY A 588 13.81 2.71 31.38
N THR A 589 13.45 4.00 31.25
CA THR A 589 13.44 4.73 29.96
C THR A 589 14.83 5.11 29.47
N GLY A 590 15.87 4.88 30.27
CA GLY A 590 17.26 5.32 30.00
C GLY A 590 17.50 6.81 30.27
N LEU A 591 16.52 7.52 30.87
CA LEU A 591 16.55 8.97 31.08
C LEU A 591 16.35 9.36 32.56
N SER A 592 16.10 8.39 33.43
CA SER A 592 15.80 8.64 34.85
C SER A 592 16.99 9.18 35.64
N ASP A 593 18.21 8.81 35.28
CA ASP A 593 19.44 9.17 35.95
C ASP A 593 20.10 10.45 35.39
N ARG A 594 21.15 10.93 36.05
CA ARG A 594 21.91 12.11 35.56
C ARG A 594 22.61 11.83 34.22
N PHE A 595 23.29 10.68 34.10
CA PHE A 595 23.70 10.17 32.80
C PHE A 595 22.59 9.33 32.21
N SER A 596 22.25 9.59 30.99
CA SER A 596 21.35 8.72 30.23
C SER A 596 22.06 7.41 29.86
N ASP A 597 21.31 6.41 29.45
CA ASP A 597 21.84 5.30 28.70
C ASP A 597 22.52 5.77 27.40
N ILE A 598 23.40 4.97 26.84
CA ILE A 598 24.02 5.19 25.54
C ILE A 598 23.10 4.62 24.47
N VAL A 599 22.75 5.42 23.48
CA VAL A 599 21.94 4.98 22.35
C VAL A 599 22.65 5.11 21.03
N GLY A 600 22.33 4.21 20.12
CA GLY A 600 22.86 4.30 18.79
C GLY A 600 22.08 3.51 17.76
N ARG A 601 22.35 3.84 16.50
CA ARG A 601 21.86 3.14 15.33
C ARG A 601 22.97 2.98 14.32
N THR A 602 23.05 1.80 13.72
CA THR A 602 23.93 1.52 12.59
C THR A 602 23.12 0.94 11.46
N THR A 603 23.21 1.54 10.27
CA THR A 603 22.56 1.07 9.06
C THR A 603 23.60 0.77 8.00
N LEU A 604 23.64 -0.47 7.54
CA LEU A 604 24.50 -0.93 6.45
C LEU A 604 23.62 -1.27 5.24
N ARG A 605 23.96 -0.70 4.09
CA ARG A 605 23.37 -1.07 2.81
C ARG A 605 24.45 -1.44 1.82
N ILE A 606 24.31 -2.59 1.15
CA ILE A 606 25.21 -3.04 0.09
C ILE A 606 24.37 -3.24 -1.17
N ARG A 607 24.48 -2.30 -2.10
CA ARG A 607 23.63 -2.23 -3.29
C ARG A 607 22.14 -2.39 -2.89
N ASP A 608 21.34 -3.05 -3.72
CA ASP A 608 19.96 -3.43 -3.40
C ASP A 608 19.86 -4.85 -2.80
N PHE A 609 21.00 -5.42 -2.37
CA PHE A 609 21.07 -6.82 -1.93
C PHE A 609 21.11 -7.01 -0.43
N VAL A 610 21.75 -6.10 0.33
CA VAL A 610 21.80 -6.16 1.79
C VAL A 610 21.33 -4.84 2.37
N SER A 611 20.39 -4.90 3.31
CA SER A 611 20.01 -3.78 4.17
C SER A 611 19.89 -4.28 5.60
N ILE A 612 20.75 -3.78 6.50
CA ILE A 612 20.74 -4.15 7.92
C ILE A 612 20.67 -2.85 8.71
N THR A 613 19.71 -2.78 9.63
CA THR A 613 19.61 -1.69 10.60
C THR A 613 19.66 -2.29 12.00
N HIS A 614 20.58 -1.84 12.81
CA HIS A 614 20.71 -2.21 14.21
C HIS A 614 20.52 -0.96 15.07
N ARG A 615 19.54 -0.97 15.98
CA ARG A 615 19.31 0.05 17.00
C ARG A 615 19.56 -0.57 18.36
N TYR A 616 20.25 0.16 19.20
CA TYR A 616 20.61 -0.32 20.53
C TYR A 616 20.53 0.77 21.58
N ARG A 617 20.25 0.34 22.81
CA ARG A 617 20.44 1.12 24.02
C ARG A 617 21.22 0.28 25.03
N LEU A 618 22.29 0.87 25.53
CA LEU A 618 23.19 0.26 26.50
C LEU A 618 23.11 1.01 27.84
N ASP A 619 23.00 0.24 28.89
CA ASP A 619 23.05 0.76 30.26
C ASP A 619 24.32 1.61 30.47
N LYS A 620 24.17 2.77 31.12
CA LYS A 620 25.25 3.72 31.33
C LYS A 620 26.38 3.21 32.21
N ASP A 621 26.14 2.31 33.17
CA ASP A 621 27.12 1.85 34.16
C ASP A 621 27.75 0.52 33.73
N GLY A 622 26.97 -0.45 33.32
CA GLY A 622 27.42 -1.80 33.00
C GLY A 622 27.50 -2.12 31.51
N LEU A 623 27.08 -1.21 30.62
CA LEU A 623 26.90 -1.45 29.19
C LEU A 623 25.97 -2.64 28.85
N ALA A 624 25.14 -3.05 29.79
CA ALA A 624 24.13 -4.08 29.57
C ALA A 624 23.15 -3.63 28.48
N VAL A 625 22.77 -4.55 27.60
CA VAL A 625 21.85 -4.25 26.49
C VAL A 625 20.42 -4.11 27.03
N ARG A 626 19.87 -2.89 26.99
CA ARG A 626 18.50 -2.57 27.40
C ARG A 626 17.52 -2.56 26.23
N ARG A 627 18.02 -2.30 25.03
CA ARG A 627 17.28 -2.43 23.77
C ARG A 627 18.22 -3.01 22.72
N ASN A 628 17.73 -4.00 22.02
CA ASN A 628 18.40 -4.60 20.88
C ASN A 628 17.36 -4.79 19.78
N GLU A 629 17.48 -4.07 18.69
CA GLU A 629 16.56 -4.15 17.57
C GLU A 629 17.37 -4.30 16.28
N VAL A 630 17.16 -5.41 15.60
CA VAL A 630 17.85 -5.70 14.33
C VAL A 630 16.80 -5.97 13.26
N ASP A 631 16.83 -5.19 12.19
CA ASP A 631 16.09 -5.43 10.97
C ASP A 631 17.07 -5.71 9.84
N ALA A 632 16.98 -6.88 9.24
CA ALA A 632 17.85 -7.31 8.15
C ALA A 632 17.04 -7.79 6.96
N THR A 633 17.43 -7.37 5.77
CA THR A 633 16.92 -7.90 4.50
C THR A 633 18.14 -8.25 3.64
N ILE A 634 18.20 -9.49 3.18
CA ILE A 634 19.30 -10.00 2.35
C ILE A 634 18.69 -10.71 1.14
N GLY A 635 19.08 -10.29 -0.05
CA GLY A 635 18.66 -10.91 -1.31
C GLY A 635 18.21 -9.91 -2.37
N SER A 636 17.68 -10.44 -3.47
CA SER A 636 17.11 -9.69 -4.57
C SER A 636 15.60 -9.48 -4.36
N ARG A 637 14.94 -8.75 -5.27
CA ARG A 637 13.47 -8.58 -5.22
C ARG A 637 12.69 -9.90 -5.35
N SER A 638 13.24 -10.88 -6.03
CA SER A 638 12.59 -12.19 -6.27
C SER A 638 13.00 -13.27 -5.27
N THR A 639 14.18 -13.14 -4.66
CA THR A 639 14.71 -14.12 -3.69
C THR A 639 15.38 -13.35 -2.55
N TYR A 640 14.76 -13.39 -1.38
CA TYR A 640 15.24 -12.66 -0.20
C TYR A 640 14.86 -13.37 1.10
N VAL A 641 15.60 -13.04 2.14
CA VAL A 641 15.30 -13.35 3.54
C VAL A 641 15.24 -12.04 4.31
N MET A 642 14.24 -11.94 5.17
CA MET A 642 14.07 -10.85 6.14
C MET A 642 14.10 -11.43 7.54
N ALA A 643 14.82 -10.78 8.43
CA ALA A 643 14.86 -11.09 9.84
C ALA A 643 14.64 -9.81 10.64
N GLY A 644 13.70 -9.83 11.57
CA GLY A 644 13.46 -8.79 12.55
C GLY A 644 13.58 -9.38 13.95
N TYR A 645 14.45 -8.84 14.76
CA TYR A 645 14.60 -9.21 16.17
C TYR A 645 14.46 -7.97 17.04
N LEU A 646 13.63 -8.04 18.05
CA LEU A 646 13.42 -6.98 19.03
C LEU A 646 13.55 -7.55 20.42
N ARG A 647 14.42 -6.96 21.25
CA ARG A 647 14.47 -7.20 22.68
C ARG A 647 14.45 -5.87 23.42
N LEU A 648 13.47 -5.72 24.30
CA LEU A 648 13.34 -4.59 25.22
C LEU A 648 13.41 -5.15 26.64
N ASN A 649 14.43 -4.78 27.39
CA ASN A 649 14.64 -5.14 28.78
C ASN A 649 14.89 -3.84 29.56
N ARG A 650 13.83 -3.22 30.04
CA ARG A 650 13.83 -1.87 30.61
C ARG A 650 13.65 -1.84 32.12
N ASN A 651 13.22 -2.95 32.71
CA ASN A 651 12.86 -3.04 34.12
C ASN A 651 11.87 -1.96 34.57
N ILE A 652 10.82 -1.75 33.76
CA ILE A 652 9.77 -0.79 34.04
C ILE A 652 8.69 -1.45 34.92
N PHE A 653 8.13 -0.68 35.86
CA PHE A 653 7.04 -1.16 36.71
C PHE A 653 5.80 -1.54 35.87
N PRO A 654 5.07 -2.62 36.24
CA PRO A 654 3.90 -3.09 35.49
C PRO A 654 2.76 -2.08 35.36
N GLU A 655 2.72 -1.06 36.23
CA GLU A 655 1.70 -0.02 36.18
C GLU A 655 1.82 0.88 34.93
N ILE A 656 2.96 0.83 34.22
CA ILE A 656 3.18 1.61 32.99
C ILE A 656 2.99 0.70 31.79
N GLU A 657 1.74 0.41 31.45
CA GLU A 657 1.35 -0.52 30.37
C GLU A 657 2.01 -0.25 29.01
N ASP A 658 2.24 1.01 28.69
CA ASP A 658 2.77 1.41 27.38
C ASP A 658 4.26 1.10 27.19
N LEU A 659 4.95 0.61 28.23
CA LEU A 659 6.41 0.43 28.26
C LEU A 659 6.84 -0.98 28.74
N GLN A 660 6.03 -2.01 28.55
CA GLN A 660 6.35 -3.38 28.96
C GLN A 660 7.57 -3.93 28.23
N ASP A 661 8.34 -4.80 28.94
CA ASP A 661 9.44 -5.54 28.35
C ASP A 661 8.93 -6.56 27.34
N ARG A 662 9.74 -6.83 26.30
CA ARG A 662 9.32 -7.65 25.17
C ARG A 662 10.50 -8.24 24.43
N GLU A 663 10.37 -9.50 24.04
CA GLU A 663 11.28 -10.13 23.09
C GLU A 663 10.51 -10.78 21.94
N GLU A 664 10.90 -10.52 20.69
CA GLU A 664 10.19 -10.99 19.51
C GLU A 664 11.12 -11.29 18.35
N LEU A 665 10.89 -12.42 17.70
CA LEU A 665 11.56 -12.80 16.46
C LEU A 665 10.54 -12.87 15.30
N ARG A 666 10.87 -12.18 14.20
CA ARG A 666 10.14 -12.24 12.94
C ARG A 666 11.07 -12.70 11.83
N LEU A 667 10.69 -13.76 11.16
CA LEU A 667 11.40 -14.23 9.96
C LEU A 667 10.44 -14.27 8.79
N ALA A 668 10.89 -13.83 7.62
CA ALA A 668 10.15 -13.96 6.37
C ALA A 668 11.14 -14.18 5.23
N GLY A 669 10.69 -14.86 4.19
CA GLY A 669 11.51 -15.06 3.01
C GLY A 669 10.69 -15.44 1.79
N ARG A 670 11.28 -15.20 0.64
CA ARG A 670 10.77 -15.62 -0.66
C ARG A 670 11.95 -16.17 -1.47
N VAL A 671 11.72 -17.29 -2.13
CA VAL A 671 12.68 -17.91 -3.03
C VAL A 671 12.00 -18.16 -4.36
N GLN A 672 12.50 -17.55 -5.41
CA GLN A 672 12.12 -17.89 -6.77
C GLN A 672 13.00 -19.05 -7.24
N PHE A 673 12.44 -20.26 -7.27
CA PHE A 673 13.18 -21.48 -7.58
C PHE A 673 13.04 -21.92 -9.06
N ALA A 674 12.12 -21.28 -9.78
CA ALA A 674 11.98 -21.45 -11.22
C ALA A 674 11.44 -20.14 -11.84
N ARG A 675 11.42 -20.07 -13.17
CA ARG A 675 11.09 -18.83 -13.89
C ARG A 675 9.78 -18.17 -13.43
N PHE A 676 8.78 -18.97 -13.14
CA PHE A 676 7.43 -18.52 -12.76
C PHE A 676 7.01 -18.97 -11.36
N TRP A 677 7.85 -19.74 -10.68
CA TRP A 677 7.52 -20.31 -9.38
C TRP A 677 8.31 -19.68 -8.26
N SER A 678 7.63 -19.33 -7.21
CA SER A 678 8.24 -18.87 -5.97
C SER A 678 7.60 -19.54 -4.76
N ALA A 679 8.41 -19.83 -3.77
CA ALA A 679 7.96 -20.20 -2.43
C ALA A 679 8.21 -19.04 -1.48
N PHE A 680 7.34 -18.86 -0.51
CA PHE A 680 7.49 -17.85 0.52
C PHE A 680 7.05 -18.40 1.87
N GLY A 681 7.63 -17.84 2.92
CA GLY A 681 7.26 -18.20 4.27
C GLY A 681 7.46 -17.05 5.22
N SER A 682 6.74 -17.06 6.32
CA SER A 682 6.96 -16.14 7.43
C SER A 682 6.57 -16.77 8.75
N THR A 683 7.30 -16.41 9.80
CA THR A 683 6.99 -16.79 11.17
C THR A 683 7.16 -15.60 12.08
N VAL A 684 6.37 -15.59 13.13
CA VAL A 684 6.50 -14.64 14.22
C VAL A 684 6.37 -15.41 15.51
N ILE A 685 7.33 -15.17 16.40
CA ILE A 685 7.49 -15.87 17.66
C ILE A 685 7.67 -14.81 18.75
N ASP A 686 6.85 -14.89 19.78
CA ASP A 686 7.04 -14.15 21.02
C ASP A 686 8.04 -14.95 21.89
N LEU A 687 9.16 -14.32 22.18
CA LEU A 687 10.23 -14.89 23.01
C LEU A 687 10.23 -14.33 24.42
N THR A 688 9.27 -13.45 24.75
CA THR A 688 9.14 -12.82 26.06
C THR A 688 8.86 -13.86 27.12
N ASP A 689 9.75 -14.03 28.06
CA ASP A 689 9.58 -14.96 29.19
C ASP A 689 9.13 -14.24 30.49
N ARG A 690 8.90 -15.00 31.54
CA ARG A 690 8.50 -14.47 32.86
C ARG A 690 9.56 -13.64 33.57
N ASN A 691 10.84 -13.77 33.17
CA ASN A 691 11.91 -12.95 33.73
C ASN A 691 11.91 -11.55 33.12
N GLU A 692 11.43 -11.43 31.90
CA GLU A 692 11.31 -10.16 31.18
C GLU A 692 9.98 -9.47 31.44
N ASP A 693 8.87 -10.23 31.47
CA ASP A 693 7.55 -9.75 31.85
C ASP A 693 6.91 -10.72 32.84
N PRO A 694 6.89 -10.42 34.17
CA PRO A 694 6.28 -11.26 35.18
C PRO A 694 4.78 -11.55 34.95
N LEU A 695 4.10 -10.76 34.16
CA LEU A 695 2.70 -10.96 33.77
C LEU A 695 2.56 -11.85 32.51
N SER A 696 3.65 -12.16 31.84
CA SER A 696 3.64 -13.06 30.68
C SER A 696 3.30 -14.49 31.13
N LEU A 697 2.42 -15.13 30.36
CA LEU A 697 2.13 -16.57 30.50
C LEU A 697 3.04 -17.41 29.59
N SER A 698 3.87 -16.77 28.76
CA SER A 698 4.80 -17.43 27.86
C SER A 698 5.96 -18.08 28.60
N ASP A 699 6.46 -19.17 28.06
CA ASP A 699 7.68 -19.86 28.51
C ASP A 699 8.93 -19.39 27.76
N GLY A 700 8.82 -18.32 26.98
CA GLY A 700 9.90 -17.77 26.16
C GLY A 700 9.95 -18.30 24.73
N PHE A 701 8.96 -19.11 24.29
CA PHE A 701 8.85 -19.57 22.92
C PHE A 701 7.40 -19.78 22.52
N ASP A 702 6.64 -18.69 22.34
CA ASP A 702 5.25 -18.72 21.89
C ASP A 702 5.13 -18.38 20.41
N PRO A 703 4.91 -19.36 19.53
CA PRO A 703 4.60 -19.06 18.13
C PRO A 703 3.27 -18.32 18.05
N ILE A 704 3.24 -17.24 17.33
CA ILE A 704 2.02 -16.46 17.11
C ILE A 704 1.39 -16.81 15.78
N ARG A 705 2.22 -16.92 14.75
CA ARG A 705 1.76 -17.25 13.41
C ARG A 705 2.85 -17.86 12.56
N HIS A 706 2.47 -18.88 11.80
CA HIS A 706 3.26 -19.38 10.68
C HIS A 706 2.47 -19.20 9.38
N ARG A 707 3.19 -18.92 8.31
CA ARG A 707 2.65 -18.85 6.94
C ARG A 707 3.67 -19.45 5.98
N ILE A 708 3.22 -20.38 5.12
CA ILE A 708 4.03 -20.94 4.05
C ILE A 708 3.17 -20.99 2.80
N GLY A 709 3.72 -20.63 1.66
CA GLY A 709 2.98 -20.65 0.41
C GLY A 709 3.88 -20.85 -0.80
N VAL A 710 3.25 -21.28 -1.87
CA VAL A 710 3.84 -21.42 -3.19
C VAL A 710 3.01 -20.59 -4.16
N GLN A 711 3.65 -19.87 -5.03
CA GLN A 711 3.03 -19.01 -6.03
C GLN A 711 3.62 -19.28 -7.40
N TYR A 712 2.74 -19.51 -8.36
CA TYR A 712 3.03 -19.43 -9.78
C TYR A 712 2.56 -18.08 -10.31
N GLU A 713 3.40 -17.37 -11.05
CA GLU A 713 3.06 -16.08 -11.64
C GLU A 713 3.73 -15.93 -13.00
N ASP A 714 2.93 -15.78 -14.03
CA ASP A 714 3.40 -15.46 -15.38
C ASP A 714 2.69 -14.19 -15.91
N ASP A 715 2.76 -13.93 -17.20
CA ASP A 715 2.21 -12.76 -17.85
C ASP A 715 0.68 -12.63 -17.80
N CYS A 716 -0.04 -13.71 -17.50
CA CYS A 716 -1.50 -13.72 -17.60
C CYS A 716 -2.24 -14.46 -16.49
N ILE A 717 -1.50 -15.11 -15.57
CA ILE A 717 -2.11 -15.81 -14.45
C ILE A 717 -1.24 -15.72 -13.20
N ARG A 718 -1.89 -15.60 -12.07
CA ARG A 718 -1.29 -15.80 -10.75
C ARG A 718 -2.08 -16.86 -10.00
N LEU A 719 -1.40 -17.94 -9.63
CA LEU A 719 -1.93 -19.00 -8.77
C LEU A 719 -1.15 -19.00 -7.46
N GLY A 720 -1.84 -19.08 -6.36
CA GLY A 720 -1.22 -19.16 -5.04
C GLY A 720 -1.88 -20.22 -4.17
N ALA A 721 -1.07 -21.00 -3.46
CA ALA A 721 -1.51 -21.87 -2.39
C ALA A 721 -0.76 -21.45 -1.12
N THR A 722 -1.49 -21.08 -0.08
CA THR A 722 -0.93 -20.61 1.18
C THR A 722 -1.55 -21.40 2.32
N TRP A 723 -0.69 -22.01 3.14
CA TRP A 723 -1.04 -22.51 4.46
C TRP A 723 -0.68 -21.47 5.51
N ARG A 724 -1.60 -21.25 6.46
CA ARG A 724 -1.42 -20.36 7.60
C ARG A 724 -1.85 -21.09 8.88
N ARG A 725 -1.09 -20.93 9.92
CA ARG A 725 -1.45 -21.36 11.27
C ARG A 725 -1.38 -20.18 12.23
N ASP A 726 -2.49 -19.93 12.89
CA ASP A 726 -2.62 -18.96 13.97
C ASP A 726 -2.69 -19.72 15.29
N TYR A 727 -1.99 -19.23 16.32
CA TYR A 727 -1.87 -19.89 17.61
C TYR A 727 -2.66 -19.22 18.72
N GLN A 728 -3.19 -18.03 18.46
CA GLN A 728 -3.91 -17.24 19.45
C GLN A 728 -5.42 -17.31 19.24
N ASP A 729 -6.15 -17.54 20.35
CA ASP A 729 -7.60 -17.44 20.40
C ASP A 729 -8.04 -16.03 20.79
N THR A 730 -9.11 -15.53 20.17
CA THR A 730 -9.71 -14.24 20.52
C THR A 730 -11.22 -14.38 20.40
N GLY A 731 -11.91 -14.65 21.51
CA GLY A 731 -13.35 -14.90 21.52
C GLY A 731 -13.73 -16.07 20.60
N ASP A 732 -14.62 -15.82 19.65
CA ASP A 732 -15.06 -16.79 18.64
C ASP A 732 -14.10 -16.94 17.44
N ALA A 733 -13.08 -16.11 17.36
CA ALA A 733 -11.96 -16.28 16.42
C ALA A 733 -10.93 -17.24 17.01
N ARG A 734 -11.02 -18.53 16.65
CA ARG A 734 -10.18 -19.59 17.23
C ARG A 734 -8.88 -19.77 16.46
N SER A 735 -7.85 -20.17 17.21
CA SER A 735 -6.57 -20.62 16.65
C SER A 735 -6.76 -21.83 15.73
N GLY A 736 -5.88 -22.01 14.76
CA GLY A 736 -5.92 -23.18 13.88
C GLY A 736 -5.27 -22.98 12.52
N ASN A 737 -5.49 -23.96 11.66
CA ASN A 737 -4.97 -23.97 10.30
C ASN A 737 -5.97 -23.36 9.31
N SER A 738 -5.46 -22.62 8.34
CA SER A 738 -6.22 -22.11 7.20
C SER A 738 -5.44 -22.35 5.92
N PHE A 739 -6.14 -22.69 4.84
CA PHE A 739 -5.58 -22.87 3.51
C PHE A 739 -6.27 -21.90 2.57
N LEU A 740 -5.50 -21.07 1.87
CA LEU A 740 -5.98 -20.10 0.90
C LEU A 740 -5.48 -20.49 -0.48
N LEU A 741 -6.41 -20.66 -1.43
CA LEU A 741 -6.11 -20.83 -2.84
C LEU A 741 -6.55 -19.57 -3.57
N THR A 742 -5.62 -18.90 -4.21
CA THR A 742 -5.87 -17.68 -4.98
C THR A 742 -5.68 -17.93 -6.46
N LEU A 743 -6.63 -17.47 -7.27
CA LEU A 743 -6.56 -17.50 -8.72
C LEU A 743 -6.84 -16.09 -9.25
N ALA A 744 -5.85 -15.46 -9.86
CA ALA A 744 -6.04 -14.20 -10.55
C ALA A 744 -5.71 -14.38 -12.04
N LEU A 745 -6.67 -14.07 -12.90
CA LEU A 745 -6.50 -14.06 -14.35
C LEU A 745 -6.26 -12.61 -14.79
N THR A 746 -5.09 -12.34 -15.35
CA THR A 746 -4.74 -11.01 -15.83
C THR A 746 -5.52 -10.73 -17.12
N ASN A 747 -6.04 -9.51 -17.27
CA ASN A 747 -6.82 -9.06 -18.43
C ASN A 747 -8.16 -9.80 -18.67
N LEU A 748 -8.69 -10.47 -17.65
CA LEU A 748 -10.06 -10.96 -17.67
C LEU A 748 -10.94 -9.98 -16.87
N GLY A 749 -11.66 -9.09 -17.56
CA GLY A 749 -12.67 -8.23 -16.92
C GLY A 749 -12.14 -7.04 -16.12
N ARG A 750 -11.07 -6.39 -16.57
CA ARG A 750 -10.66 -5.07 -16.06
C ARG A 750 -11.21 -3.95 -16.89
#